data_c381483dd39d0e3fa3a763301184f29b
#
_entry.id   c381483dd39d0e3fa3a763301184f29b
#
_cell.length_a   1.000
_cell.length_b   1.000
_cell.length_c   1.000
_cell.angle_alpha   90.00
_cell.angle_beta   90.00
_cell.angle_gamma   90.00
#
_symmetry.space_group_name_H-M   'P 1'
#
loop_
_entity.id
_entity.type
_entity.pdbx_description
1 polymer ?
#
loop_
_entity_poly.entity_id
_entity_poly.type
_entity_poly.pdbx_seq_one_letter_code
_entity_poly.pdbx_strand_id
1 'polypeptide(L)'
;MDNQVVLAEDKKYYPTAEEVYGPGVETLVNDEDEQPLEQPIIKPVRNIKFEVGVKDSSTYVSSQFLVGLMSNPSLVRNVALVGHLQHGKTVFMDMLVEQTHHMPTFDINSEKHVRYTDTRIDEQERRISIKAVPMSLVLEDSNSKSYLCNIMDTPGHVNFSDEMTAALRLADGAVLIVDAAEGVMVNTERAIRHAIQEQLPIVVVINKVDRLITELKLPPKDAYHKLRHTIEVINNHISAVSSTAGNVKVIDPAAGNVCFAGATAGWSFTLQSFARLYLKLHGIPFEADKFATRLWGDMYYHPEDRTIKKKPPASGAERTFVQFVLEPLYKIYSQVIGEHKKSVEATLAEFGVTLPNSAYKLNVRPLLRMALSQVFGSASGFTDMLVKHIPSAKDAAARKVDHTYTGPKDSIVYQAMVDCDPAGPLMVNVTKLYPKSDCSSFDAFGRVISGKIMTGQSVKVLGEGYSPEDEEDMTVKEVTKLWVYQARYRLPVSMAPPGSWVLIEGVDASIMKTATLCNVNYNEEDIYIFRSLQFNTLPVVKTATEPLNPSELPKMVEGLRKISKSYPLAITKVEESGEHTILGTGELYLDSIMKDLRELYSEVEVKVADPVVSFCETVVESSSMKCFAETPNKKNKITMIAEPLEKGLAEDIENGIVSIDWNRKALGDFFKTKYDWDLLAARSIWAFGPDKQGPNILLDDTLPTEVDKGLLGAVKDSIVQGFQWGAREGPLCDEPIRNVKFKIVDARIAPEPLHRGSGQIIPTARRVAYSAFLMATPRLMEPVYYVEIQTPIDCLTAIYTVLSRRRGHVTADVPQPGTPAYIVKAFLPVIESFGFETDLRYHTQGQAFSLSVFDHWAIVPGDPP
;
A
#
# COMPACT_ATOMS: atom_id res chain seq x y z
N MET A 1 -11.03 44.12 -18.06
CA MET A 1 -10.16 45.06 -18.81
C MET A 1 -9.30 44.19 -19.68
N ASP A 2 -9.49 44.27 -20.95
CA ASP A 2 -8.79 43.44 -21.93
C ASP A 2 -7.29 43.79 -21.87
N ASN A 3 -6.50 42.79 -21.46
CA ASN A 3 -5.04 42.86 -21.54
C ASN A 3 -4.60 42.68 -23.01
N GLN A 4 -5.02 43.54 -23.88
CA GLN A 4 -4.46 43.57 -25.23
C GLN A 4 -3.09 44.25 -25.19
N VAL A 5 -2.08 43.48 -25.60
CA VAL A 5 -0.74 44.04 -25.83
C VAL A 5 -0.83 44.96 -27.04
N VAL A 6 -0.78 46.27 -26.81
CA VAL A 6 -0.75 47.24 -27.90
C VAL A 6 0.65 47.25 -28.51
N LEU A 7 0.73 46.73 -29.71
CA LEU A 7 1.96 46.71 -30.51
C LEU A 7 2.10 48.05 -31.29
N ALA A 8 3.34 48.38 -31.66
CA ALA A 8 3.63 49.52 -32.50
C ALA A 8 2.86 49.42 -33.84
N GLU A 9 2.44 50.55 -34.41
CA GLU A 9 1.54 50.65 -35.58
C GLU A 9 1.98 49.89 -36.83
N ASP A 10 3.27 49.56 -36.93
CA ASP A 10 3.87 48.84 -38.03
C ASP A 10 3.98 47.30 -37.85
N LYS A 11 3.48 46.76 -36.68
CA LYS A 11 3.53 45.33 -36.39
C LYS A 11 2.17 44.66 -36.54
N LYS A 12 2.18 43.47 -37.13
CA LYS A 12 1.00 42.63 -37.24
C LYS A 12 0.55 42.16 -35.85
N TYR A 13 -0.76 41.97 -35.72
CA TYR A 13 -1.39 41.35 -34.55
C TYR A 13 -0.74 39.99 -34.25
N TYR A 14 -0.40 39.77 -32.97
CA TYR A 14 0.03 38.46 -32.49
C TYR A 14 -1.12 37.74 -31.79
N PRO A 15 -1.26 36.45 -32.04
CA PRO A 15 -2.33 35.68 -31.40
C PRO A 15 -2.15 35.65 -29.87
N THR A 16 -3.27 35.54 -29.16
CA THR A 16 -3.27 35.44 -27.69
C THR A 16 -2.67 34.09 -27.25
N ALA A 17 -2.24 33.98 -26.00
CA ALA A 17 -1.73 32.71 -25.48
C ALA A 17 -2.74 31.58 -25.59
N GLU A 18 -4.05 31.88 -25.42
CA GLU A 18 -5.13 30.89 -25.61
C GLU A 18 -5.28 30.43 -27.06
N GLU A 19 -5.07 31.31 -28.03
CA GLU A 19 -5.11 30.97 -29.46
C GLU A 19 -3.92 30.10 -29.88
N VAL A 20 -2.75 30.29 -29.25
CA VAL A 20 -1.54 29.53 -29.58
C VAL A 20 -1.46 28.20 -28.83
N TYR A 21 -1.84 28.18 -27.56
CA TYR A 21 -1.61 27.07 -26.64
C TYR A 21 -2.90 26.33 -26.22
N GLY A 22 -4.07 26.87 -26.60
CA GLY A 22 -5.37 26.30 -26.33
C GLY A 22 -6.09 26.89 -25.11
N PRO A 23 -7.38 26.58 -24.93
CA PRO A 23 -8.19 27.17 -23.88
C PRO A 23 -7.73 26.72 -22.47
N GLY A 24 -7.75 27.62 -21.53
CA GLY A 24 -7.40 27.39 -20.13
C GLY A 24 -5.92 27.57 -19.80
N VAL A 25 -5.18 28.26 -20.66
CA VAL A 25 -3.78 28.65 -20.41
C VAL A 25 -3.72 29.91 -19.58
N GLU A 26 -3.07 29.86 -18.42
CA GLU A 26 -2.72 31.04 -17.63
C GLU A 26 -1.38 31.61 -18.09
N THR A 27 -1.28 32.90 -18.26
CA THR A 27 -0.05 33.61 -18.62
C THR A 27 0.54 34.33 -17.44
N LEU A 28 1.80 34.08 -17.13
CA LEU A 28 2.58 34.77 -16.11
C LEU A 28 3.55 35.69 -16.80
N VAL A 29 3.41 36.98 -16.57
CA VAL A 29 4.32 38.02 -17.08
C VAL A 29 5.33 38.32 -15.96
N ASN A 30 6.61 37.98 -16.20
CA ASN A 30 7.71 38.32 -15.29
C ASN A 30 8.27 39.72 -15.67
N ASP A 31 8.86 40.39 -14.69
CA ASP A 31 9.56 41.67 -14.96
C ASP A 31 10.76 41.42 -15.88
N GLU A 32 10.92 42.27 -16.90
CA GLU A 32 11.93 42.11 -17.98
C GLU A 32 13.37 42.06 -17.46
N ASP A 33 13.66 42.74 -16.33
CA ASP A 33 15.01 42.84 -15.76
C ASP A 33 15.48 41.56 -15.00
N GLU A 34 14.55 40.61 -14.71
CA GLU A 34 14.89 39.37 -13.99
C GLU A 34 14.98 38.14 -14.89
N GLN A 35 14.64 38.24 -16.18
CA GLN A 35 14.63 37.12 -17.09
C GLN A 35 15.95 36.88 -17.81
N PRO A 36 16.46 35.60 -17.83
CA PRO A 36 17.51 35.23 -18.77
C PRO A 36 17.05 35.40 -20.22
N LEU A 37 17.96 35.84 -21.12
CA LEU A 37 17.67 36.05 -22.56
C LEU A 37 17.13 34.79 -23.29
N GLU A 38 17.30 33.60 -22.70
CA GLU A 38 16.88 32.32 -23.27
C GLU A 38 15.46 31.90 -22.82
N GLN A 39 14.84 32.65 -21.88
CA GLN A 39 13.50 32.32 -21.40
C GLN A 39 12.42 33.17 -22.08
N PRO A 40 11.26 32.62 -22.45
CA PRO A 40 10.18 33.41 -23.00
C PRO A 40 9.63 34.38 -21.95
N ILE A 41 9.30 35.61 -22.40
CA ILE A 41 8.72 36.69 -21.54
C ILE A 41 7.40 36.24 -20.94
N ILE A 42 6.63 35.44 -21.64
CA ILE A 42 5.35 34.87 -21.17
C ILE A 42 5.54 33.36 -21.08
N LYS A 43 5.40 32.83 -19.88
CA LYS A 43 5.33 31.38 -19.65
C LYS A 43 3.86 30.95 -19.64
N PRO A 44 3.43 30.15 -20.61
CA PRO A 44 2.08 29.58 -20.56
C PRO A 44 1.99 28.63 -19.37
N VAL A 45 1.08 28.91 -18.45
CA VAL A 45 0.73 27.97 -17.36
C VAL A 45 -0.49 27.18 -17.84
N ARG A 46 -0.28 25.91 -18.13
CA ARG A 46 -1.38 24.99 -18.45
C ARG A 46 -2.00 24.47 -17.17
N ASN A 47 -3.29 24.69 -16.99
CA ASN A 47 -4.08 23.93 -16.03
C ASN A 47 -4.45 22.57 -16.66
N ILE A 48 -3.67 21.56 -16.31
CA ILE A 48 -3.95 20.18 -16.74
C ILE A 48 -5.12 19.66 -15.92
N LYS A 49 -6.25 19.40 -16.58
CA LYS A 49 -7.43 18.82 -15.93
C LYS A 49 -7.28 17.30 -15.84
N PHE A 50 -6.53 16.80 -14.87
CA PHE A 50 -6.44 15.37 -14.59
C PHE A 50 -7.24 14.96 -13.36
N GLU A 51 -7.66 15.91 -12.54
CA GLU A 51 -8.47 15.69 -11.34
C GLU A 51 -9.92 16.20 -11.52
N VAL A 52 -10.82 15.49 -10.86
CA VAL A 52 -12.24 15.90 -10.77
C VAL A 52 -12.36 16.93 -9.64
N GLY A 53 -12.40 18.19 -9.99
CA GLY A 53 -12.61 19.28 -9.03
C GLY A 53 -14.06 19.35 -8.54
N VAL A 54 -14.24 19.85 -7.32
CA VAL A 54 -15.55 20.20 -6.77
C VAL A 54 -15.56 21.71 -6.51
N LYS A 55 -16.47 22.42 -7.19
CA LYS A 55 -16.58 23.88 -7.08
C LYS A 55 -17.15 24.35 -5.72
N ASP A 56 -18.05 23.58 -5.10
CA ASP A 56 -18.75 23.94 -3.86
C ASP A 56 -18.91 22.69 -2.97
N SER A 57 -17.89 22.39 -2.15
CA SER A 57 -18.01 21.42 -1.08
C SER A 57 -18.26 22.13 0.23
N SER A 58 -19.45 22.01 0.76
CA SER A 58 -19.76 22.46 2.12
C SER A 58 -19.81 21.25 3.06
N THR A 59 -19.11 21.33 4.17
CA THR A 59 -19.19 20.36 5.24
C THR A 59 -20.25 20.77 6.26
N TYR A 60 -20.93 19.80 6.88
CA TYR A 60 -21.84 20.09 8.00
C TYR A 60 -21.09 20.65 9.21
N VAL A 61 -19.79 20.42 9.28
CA VAL A 61 -18.90 20.84 10.38
C VAL A 61 -17.96 21.93 9.90
N SER A 62 -17.80 22.99 10.70
CA SER A 62 -16.89 24.09 10.37
C SER A 62 -15.42 23.63 10.39
N SER A 63 -14.59 24.25 9.54
CA SER A 63 -13.14 24.02 9.52
C SER A 63 -12.45 24.30 10.87
N GLN A 64 -12.95 25.29 11.62
CA GLN A 64 -12.46 25.60 12.96
C GLN A 64 -12.70 24.48 13.96
N PHE A 65 -13.85 23.81 13.89
CA PHE A 65 -14.16 22.65 14.74
C PHE A 65 -13.25 21.46 14.41
N LEU A 66 -13.00 21.22 13.13
CA LEU A 66 -12.08 20.18 12.68
C LEU A 66 -10.66 20.43 13.22
N VAL A 67 -10.14 21.65 13.10
CA VAL A 67 -8.83 22.03 13.66
C VAL A 67 -8.82 21.91 15.19
N GLY A 68 -9.93 22.23 15.85
CA GLY A 68 -10.10 22.02 17.30
C GLY A 68 -9.98 20.54 17.70
N LEU A 69 -10.59 19.64 16.94
CA LEU A 69 -10.46 18.18 17.16
C LEU A 69 -9.04 17.69 16.91
N MET A 70 -8.34 18.20 15.90
CA MET A 70 -6.93 17.86 15.62
C MET A 70 -6.03 18.13 16.83
N SER A 71 -6.32 19.16 17.62
CA SER A 71 -5.52 19.54 18.79
C SER A 71 -5.59 18.52 19.94
N ASN A 72 -6.49 17.53 19.86
CA ASN A 72 -6.62 16.49 20.87
C ASN A 72 -6.35 15.10 20.26
N PRO A 73 -5.11 14.55 20.35
CA PRO A 73 -4.75 13.26 19.75
C PRO A 73 -5.58 12.07 20.25
N SER A 74 -6.23 12.19 21.42
CA SER A 74 -7.11 11.12 21.97
C SER A 74 -8.41 10.97 21.17
N LEU A 75 -8.85 12.02 20.48
CA LEU A 75 -10.05 12.04 19.63
C LEU A 75 -9.76 11.72 18.16
N VAL A 76 -8.50 11.56 17.81
CA VAL A 76 -8.07 11.28 16.43
C VAL A 76 -7.96 9.76 16.22
N ARG A 77 -8.50 9.29 15.10
CA ARG A 77 -8.36 7.90 14.63
C ARG A 77 -7.82 7.91 13.20
N ASN A 78 -6.65 7.32 13.04
CA ASN A 78 -5.99 7.21 11.74
C ASN A 78 -6.15 5.79 11.21
N VAL A 79 -6.89 5.61 10.13
CA VAL A 79 -7.21 4.28 9.59
C VAL A 79 -7.00 4.21 8.09
N ALA A 80 -6.60 3.04 7.60
CA ALA A 80 -6.54 2.74 6.18
C ALA A 80 -7.64 1.73 5.81
N LEU A 81 -8.41 2.03 4.77
CA LEU A 81 -9.35 1.07 4.17
C LEU A 81 -8.58 0.17 3.22
N VAL A 82 -8.53 -1.11 3.51
CA VAL A 82 -7.82 -2.10 2.72
C VAL A 82 -8.74 -3.24 2.30
N GLY A 83 -8.41 -3.92 1.23
CA GLY A 83 -9.19 -5.05 0.74
C GLY A 83 -8.99 -5.27 -0.76
N HIS A 84 -9.65 -6.29 -1.27
CA HIS A 84 -9.54 -6.72 -2.66
C HIS A 84 -10.20 -5.74 -3.64
N LEU A 85 -9.87 -5.89 -4.93
CA LEU A 85 -10.48 -5.13 -6.01
C LEU A 85 -12.00 -5.34 -6.01
N GLN A 86 -12.75 -4.27 -6.25
CA GLN A 86 -14.23 -4.26 -6.31
C GLN A 86 -14.96 -4.71 -5.04
N HIS A 87 -14.32 -4.89 -3.89
CA HIS A 87 -15.00 -5.18 -2.62
C HIS A 87 -15.78 -3.98 -2.06
N GLY A 88 -15.72 -2.83 -2.70
CA GLY A 88 -16.57 -1.65 -2.41
C GLY A 88 -15.98 -0.70 -1.38
N LYS A 89 -14.65 -0.59 -1.26
CA LYS A 89 -13.96 0.38 -0.40
C LYS A 89 -14.39 1.81 -0.66
N THR A 90 -14.26 2.25 -1.91
CA THR A 90 -14.62 3.60 -2.34
C THR A 90 -16.12 3.89 -2.20
N VAL A 91 -16.98 2.91 -2.47
CA VAL A 91 -18.44 3.06 -2.26
C VAL A 91 -18.80 3.12 -0.78
N PHE A 92 -18.09 2.38 0.07
CA PHE A 92 -18.24 2.50 1.53
C PHE A 92 -17.78 3.89 2.02
N MET A 93 -16.71 4.41 1.43
CA MET A 93 -16.25 5.77 1.71
C MET A 93 -17.28 6.81 1.25
N ASP A 94 -17.90 6.65 0.08
CA ASP A 94 -19.00 7.51 -0.39
C ASP A 94 -20.14 7.59 0.62
N MET A 95 -20.51 6.46 1.24
CA MET A 95 -21.54 6.41 2.27
C MET A 95 -21.16 7.24 3.51
N LEU A 96 -19.90 7.24 3.92
CA LEU A 96 -19.41 8.06 5.03
C LEU A 96 -19.35 9.55 4.66
N VAL A 97 -18.92 9.86 3.45
CA VAL A 97 -18.82 11.23 2.92
C VAL A 97 -20.20 11.87 2.81
N GLU A 98 -21.20 11.14 2.33
CA GLU A 98 -22.59 11.60 2.24
C GLU A 98 -23.16 12.06 3.59
N GLN A 99 -22.73 11.41 4.69
CA GLN A 99 -23.16 11.78 6.04
C GLN A 99 -22.45 13.01 6.60
N THR A 100 -21.30 13.38 6.06
CA THR A 100 -20.46 14.47 6.59
C THR A 100 -20.40 15.71 5.69
N HIS A 101 -20.75 15.57 4.41
CA HIS A 101 -20.67 16.63 3.42
C HIS A 101 -22.00 16.90 2.76
N HIS A 102 -22.30 18.17 2.56
CA HIS A 102 -23.47 18.58 1.77
C HIS A 102 -23.06 18.74 0.32
N MET A 103 -23.48 17.80 -0.50
CA MET A 103 -23.11 17.78 -1.92
C MET A 103 -24.33 17.67 -2.82
N PRO A 104 -24.50 18.62 -3.77
CA PRO A 104 -25.56 18.53 -4.76
C PRO A 104 -25.38 17.38 -5.75
N THR A 105 -24.18 16.79 -5.80
CA THR A 105 -23.83 15.65 -6.70
C THR A 105 -24.28 14.28 -6.18
N PHE A 106 -24.66 14.17 -4.91
CA PHE A 106 -25.29 12.95 -4.37
C PHE A 106 -26.80 12.98 -4.73
N ASP A 107 -27.09 12.87 -6.00
CA ASP A 107 -28.49 12.74 -6.45
C ASP A 107 -28.96 11.32 -6.10
N ILE A 108 -30.00 11.25 -5.25
CA ILE A 108 -30.66 10.00 -4.84
C ILE A 108 -31.21 9.24 -6.07
N ASN A 109 -31.55 9.94 -7.14
CA ASN A 109 -32.08 9.36 -8.37
C ASN A 109 -30.98 8.82 -9.29
N SER A 110 -29.71 9.15 -9.04
CA SER A 110 -28.60 8.68 -9.85
C SER A 110 -28.27 7.23 -9.51
N GLU A 111 -28.25 6.38 -10.52
CA GLU A 111 -27.79 4.98 -10.40
C GLU A 111 -26.25 4.88 -10.32
N LYS A 112 -25.55 5.98 -10.56
CA LYS A 112 -24.09 6.02 -10.57
C LYS A 112 -23.55 6.45 -9.21
N HIS A 113 -22.60 5.67 -8.68
CA HIS A 113 -21.83 6.08 -7.51
C HIS A 113 -20.88 7.21 -7.85
N VAL A 114 -20.73 8.18 -6.95
CA VAL A 114 -19.89 9.36 -7.13
C VAL A 114 -18.41 8.99 -7.11
N ARG A 115 -18.04 7.93 -6.36
CA ARG A 115 -16.66 7.51 -6.13
C ARG A 115 -15.79 8.72 -5.74
N TYR A 116 -16.13 9.32 -4.62
CA TYR A 116 -15.62 10.63 -4.22
C TYR A 116 -14.10 10.65 -4.03
N THR A 117 -13.54 9.57 -3.49
CA THR A 117 -12.10 9.42 -3.25
C THR A 117 -11.30 9.06 -4.52
N ASP A 118 -11.96 8.65 -5.60
CA ASP A 118 -11.33 8.53 -6.91
C ASP A 118 -11.26 9.93 -7.54
N THR A 119 -10.17 10.63 -7.26
CA THR A 119 -9.99 12.03 -7.67
C THR A 119 -9.58 12.21 -9.12
N ARG A 120 -8.99 11.19 -9.73
CA ARG A 120 -8.48 11.23 -11.09
C ARG A 120 -9.56 10.87 -12.12
N ILE A 121 -9.47 11.48 -13.31
CA ILE A 121 -10.40 11.21 -14.42
C ILE A 121 -10.26 9.76 -14.89
N ASP A 122 -9.05 9.23 -15.00
CA ASP A 122 -8.78 7.85 -15.41
C ASP A 122 -9.31 6.81 -14.40
N GLU A 123 -9.28 7.10 -13.10
CA GLU A 123 -9.89 6.26 -12.06
C GLU A 123 -11.41 6.18 -12.24
N GLN A 124 -12.04 7.31 -12.55
CA GLN A 124 -13.49 7.39 -12.80
C GLN A 124 -13.91 6.63 -14.07
N GLU A 125 -13.12 6.74 -15.14
CA GLU A 125 -13.37 6.06 -16.41
C GLU A 125 -13.18 4.54 -16.29
N ARG A 126 -12.06 4.11 -15.73
CA ARG A 126 -11.71 2.69 -15.56
C ARG A 126 -12.46 2.03 -14.40
N ARG A 127 -13.01 2.81 -13.48
CA ARG A 127 -13.63 2.35 -12.21
C ARG A 127 -12.69 1.54 -11.34
N ILE A 128 -11.41 1.85 -11.39
CA ILE A 128 -10.34 1.25 -10.59
C ILE A 128 -9.58 2.38 -9.91
N SER A 129 -9.44 2.31 -8.59
CA SER A 129 -8.61 3.26 -7.83
C SER A 129 -7.13 2.98 -8.11
N ILE A 130 -6.34 4.02 -8.40
CA ILE A 130 -4.91 3.94 -8.73
C ILE A 130 -4.08 4.50 -7.59
N LYS A 131 -4.52 5.60 -6.99
CA LYS A 131 -3.82 6.29 -5.89
C LYS A 131 -4.58 6.16 -4.58
N ALA A 132 -3.84 6.06 -3.47
CA ALA A 132 -4.42 6.16 -2.14
C ALA A 132 -4.73 7.62 -1.83
N VAL A 133 -5.95 7.90 -1.39
CA VAL A 133 -6.44 9.25 -1.14
C VAL A 133 -6.93 9.37 0.28
N PRO A 134 -6.37 10.30 1.09
CA PRO A 134 -6.80 10.54 2.45
C PRO A 134 -8.01 11.47 2.52
N MET A 135 -8.82 11.28 3.54
CA MET A 135 -9.92 12.14 3.87
C MET A 135 -10.10 12.22 5.39
N SER A 136 -10.28 13.41 5.91
CA SER A 136 -10.50 13.65 7.34
C SER A 136 -11.97 13.93 7.59
N LEU A 137 -12.67 12.99 8.22
CA LEU A 137 -14.09 13.04 8.50
C LEU A 137 -14.36 13.23 9.99
N VAL A 138 -15.34 14.05 10.33
CA VAL A 138 -15.87 14.14 11.69
C VAL A 138 -17.04 13.21 11.80
N LEU A 139 -16.85 12.11 12.52
CA LEU A 139 -17.88 11.08 12.73
C LEU A 139 -18.33 11.07 14.18
N GLU A 140 -19.63 10.84 14.38
CA GLU A 140 -20.23 10.73 15.72
C GLU A 140 -20.41 9.27 16.12
N ASP A 141 -20.13 8.99 17.39
CA ASP A 141 -20.45 7.70 17.99
C ASP A 141 -21.94 7.61 18.37
N SER A 142 -22.35 6.46 18.89
CA SER A 142 -23.72 6.25 19.33
C SER A 142 -24.15 7.13 20.52
N ASN A 143 -23.20 7.79 21.20
CA ASN A 143 -23.44 8.73 22.29
C ASN A 143 -23.36 10.20 21.82
N SER A 144 -23.36 10.44 20.51
CA SER A 144 -23.22 11.77 19.88
C SER A 144 -21.91 12.48 20.23
N LYS A 145 -20.84 11.72 20.56
CA LYS A 145 -19.50 12.26 20.73
C LYS A 145 -18.78 12.28 19.40
N SER A 146 -18.21 13.42 19.03
CA SER A 146 -17.51 13.60 17.76
C SER A 146 -16.06 13.16 17.84
N TYR A 147 -15.60 12.45 16.82
CA TYR A 147 -14.22 12.01 16.62
C TYR A 147 -13.73 12.44 15.26
N LEU A 148 -12.45 12.78 15.17
CA LEU A 148 -11.79 13.03 13.91
C LEU A 148 -11.24 11.70 13.37
N CYS A 149 -11.85 11.19 12.32
CA CYS A 149 -11.41 9.98 11.64
C CYS A 149 -10.69 10.35 10.35
N ASN A 150 -9.37 10.20 10.35
CA ASN A 150 -8.56 10.30 9.16
C ASN A 150 -8.56 8.94 8.47
N ILE A 151 -9.20 8.86 7.32
CA ILE A 151 -9.42 7.62 6.58
C ILE A 151 -8.69 7.72 5.24
N MET A 152 -7.85 6.74 4.94
CA MET A 152 -7.20 6.65 3.64
C MET A 152 -7.82 5.51 2.84
N ASP A 153 -8.47 5.85 1.73
CA ASP A 153 -8.96 4.87 0.76
C ASP A 153 -7.80 4.38 -0.10
N THR A 154 -7.60 3.07 -0.17
CA THR A 154 -6.48 2.46 -0.89
C THR A 154 -6.94 1.70 -2.12
N PRO A 155 -6.12 1.62 -3.19
CA PRO A 155 -6.40 0.80 -4.34
C PRO A 155 -6.58 -0.68 -3.96
N GLY A 156 -7.52 -1.35 -4.63
CA GLY A 156 -7.78 -2.79 -4.40
C GLY A 156 -7.04 -3.70 -5.36
N HIS A 157 -6.49 -3.17 -6.44
CA HIS A 157 -5.75 -3.95 -7.42
C HIS A 157 -4.35 -4.28 -6.89
N VAL A 158 -3.91 -5.52 -7.09
CA VAL A 158 -2.62 -6.02 -6.58
C VAL A 158 -1.40 -5.25 -7.13
N ASN A 159 -1.49 -4.69 -8.34
CA ASN A 159 -0.41 -3.91 -8.93
C ASN A 159 -0.14 -2.58 -8.20
N PHE A 160 -1.13 -2.05 -7.48
CA PHE A 160 -1.02 -0.81 -6.70
C PHE A 160 -0.89 -1.07 -5.20
N SER A 161 -0.32 -2.20 -4.80
CA SER A 161 -0.10 -2.56 -3.40
C SER A 161 0.90 -1.64 -2.68
N ASP A 162 1.75 -0.95 -3.40
CA ASP A 162 2.65 0.09 -2.89
C ASP A 162 1.90 1.26 -2.22
N GLU A 163 0.77 1.65 -2.80
CA GLU A 163 -0.10 2.67 -2.25
C GLU A 163 -0.72 2.22 -0.91
N MET A 164 -1.10 0.95 -0.81
CA MET A 164 -1.58 0.35 0.43
C MET A 164 -0.48 0.33 1.50
N THR A 165 0.75 0.02 1.14
CA THR A 165 1.91 0.03 2.04
C THR A 165 2.12 1.42 2.64
N ALA A 166 2.12 2.46 1.81
CA ALA A 166 2.27 3.84 2.27
C ALA A 166 1.14 4.27 3.22
N ALA A 167 -0.09 3.84 2.94
CA ALA A 167 -1.26 4.12 3.78
C ALA A 167 -1.17 3.44 5.15
N LEU A 168 -0.83 2.15 5.19
CA LEU A 168 -0.71 1.39 6.44
C LEU A 168 0.43 1.91 7.33
N ARG A 169 1.52 2.43 6.74
CA ARG A 169 2.61 3.03 7.49
C ARG A 169 2.16 4.24 8.31
N LEU A 170 1.23 5.05 7.82
CA LEU A 170 0.73 6.23 8.54
C LEU A 170 -0.46 5.92 9.48
N ALA A 171 -1.20 4.84 9.22
CA ALA A 171 -2.39 4.47 9.98
C ALA A 171 -2.08 3.88 11.36
N ASP A 172 -3.03 3.97 12.27
CA ASP A 172 -3.02 3.34 13.60
C ASP A 172 -3.83 2.04 13.64
N GLY A 173 -4.62 1.78 12.60
CA GLY A 173 -5.37 0.55 12.40
C GLY A 173 -5.79 0.34 10.96
N ALA A 174 -6.12 -0.90 10.62
CA ALA A 174 -6.60 -1.29 9.30
C ALA A 174 -8.07 -1.68 9.36
N VAL A 175 -8.86 -1.14 8.43
CA VAL A 175 -10.24 -1.53 8.18
C VAL A 175 -10.26 -2.42 6.94
N LEU A 176 -10.44 -3.72 7.15
CA LEU A 176 -10.47 -4.71 6.08
C LEU A 176 -11.87 -4.82 5.51
N ILE A 177 -12.06 -4.45 4.26
CA ILE A 177 -13.35 -4.54 3.57
C ILE A 177 -13.37 -5.81 2.72
N VAL A 178 -14.35 -6.68 3.01
CA VAL A 178 -14.52 -7.98 2.35
C VAL A 178 -15.93 -8.08 1.77
N ASP A 179 -16.02 -8.51 0.53
CA ASP A 179 -17.31 -8.80 -0.13
C ASP A 179 -17.95 -10.07 0.47
N ALA A 180 -19.20 -9.99 0.88
CA ALA A 180 -19.93 -11.12 1.45
C ALA A 180 -20.11 -12.30 0.47
N ALA A 181 -20.20 -12.01 -0.84
CA ALA A 181 -20.39 -13.03 -1.87
C ALA A 181 -19.05 -13.68 -2.26
N GLU A 182 -18.00 -12.88 -2.48
CA GLU A 182 -16.70 -13.36 -2.94
C GLU A 182 -15.82 -13.90 -1.80
N GLY A 183 -15.91 -13.32 -0.60
CA GLY A 183 -15.12 -13.73 0.55
C GLY A 183 -13.67 -13.26 0.50
N VAL A 184 -12.76 -14.06 1.05
CA VAL A 184 -11.32 -13.74 1.13
C VAL A 184 -10.64 -14.07 -0.19
N MET A 185 -9.93 -13.10 -0.75
CA MET A 185 -9.21 -13.16 -2.02
C MET A 185 -7.74 -12.79 -1.84
N VAL A 186 -6.91 -12.94 -2.87
CA VAL A 186 -5.45 -12.74 -2.80
C VAL A 186 -5.03 -11.41 -2.19
N ASN A 187 -5.66 -10.30 -2.59
CA ASN A 187 -5.28 -9.01 -2.02
C ASN A 187 -5.78 -8.82 -0.58
N THR A 188 -6.85 -9.52 -0.18
CA THR A 188 -7.31 -9.57 1.22
C THR A 188 -6.28 -10.28 2.11
N GLU A 189 -5.76 -11.42 1.66
CA GLU A 189 -4.70 -12.17 2.37
C GLU A 189 -3.44 -11.31 2.53
N ARG A 190 -3.04 -10.62 1.46
CA ARG A 190 -1.87 -9.71 1.47
C ARG A 190 -2.06 -8.52 2.39
N ALA A 191 -3.25 -7.92 2.40
CA ALA A 191 -3.59 -6.83 3.30
C ALA A 191 -3.54 -7.24 4.77
N ILE A 192 -4.05 -8.44 5.10
CA ILE A 192 -3.95 -9.02 6.45
C ILE A 192 -2.47 -9.18 6.86
N ARG A 193 -1.68 -9.82 5.99
CA ARG A 193 -0.24 -10.03 6.24
C ARG A 193 0.48 -8.70 6.48
N HIS A 194 0.24 -7.72 5.62
CA HIS A 194 0.89 -6.41 5.72
C HIS A 194 0.47 -5.63 6.97
N ALA A 195 -0.82 -5.65 7.32
CA ALA A 195 -1.31 -5.02 8.55
C ALA A 195 -0.68 -5.64 9.81
N ILE A 196 -0.48 -6.96 9.83
CA ILE A 196 0.19 -7.65 10.93
C ILE A 196 1.69 -7.31 10.98
N GLN A 197 2.37 -7.22 9.84
CA GLN A 197 3.78 -6.79 9.75
C GLN A 197 3.97 -5.36 10.27
N GLU A 198 3.05 -4.45 9.95
CA GLU A 198 3.03 -3.08 10.50
C GLU A 198 2.45 -3.02 11.93
N GLN A 199 2.18 -4.15 12.56
CA GLN A 199 1.65 -4.29 13.94
C GLN A 199 0.33 -3.52 14.16
N LEU A 200 -0.53 -3.46 13.15
CA LEU A 200 -1.80 -2.74 13.23
C LEU A 200 -2.94 -3.65 13.71
N PRO A 201 -3.84 -3.16 14.57
CA PRO A 201 -5.10 -3.83 14.85
C PRO A 201 -5.98 -3.81 13.60
N ILE A 202 -6.68 -4.92 13.37
CA ILE A 202 -7.56 -5.11 12.23
C ILE A 202 -9.01 -5.13 12.73
N VAL A 203 -9.87 -4.37 12.04
CA VAL A 203 -11.33 -4.49 12.12
C VAL A 203 -11.87 -4.83 10.74
N VAL A 204 -13.00 -5.51 10.67
CA VAL A 204 -13.54 -6.04 9.42
C VAL A 204 -14.89 -5.41 9.10
N VAL A 205 -15.07 -5.03 7.84
CA VAL A 205 -16.36 -4.65 7.27
C VAL A 205 -16.75 -5.70 6.23
N ILE A 206 -17.79 -6.48 6.50
CA ILE A 206 -18.37 -7.39 5.51
C ILE A 206 -19.37 -6.57 4.70
N ASN A 207 -18.96 -6.21 3.50
CA ASN A 207 -19.73 -5.34 2.62
C ASN A 207 -20.53 -6.15 1.59
N LYS A 208 -21.48 -5.51 0.93
CA LYS A 208 -22.34 -6.10 -0.10
C LYS A 208 -23.13 -7.32 0.37
N VAL A 209 -23.58 -7.29 1.63
CA VAL A 209 -24.46 -8.35 2.16
C VAL A 209 -25.76 -8.48 1.36
N ASP A 210 -26.19 -7.41 0.71
CA ASP A 210 -27.31 -7.37 -0.24
C ASP A 210 -27.15 -8.32 -1.44
N ARG A 211 -25.92 -8.60 -1.89
CA ARG A 211 -25.67 -9.58 -2.96
C ARG A 211 -26.08 -11.00 -2.58
N LEU A 212 -26.04 -11.36 -1.31
CA LEU A 212 -26.51 -12.67 -0.84
C LEU A 212 -28.01 -12.82 -1.06
N ILE A 213 -28.75 -11.71 -0.98
CA ILE A 213 -30.20 -11.67 -1.13
C ILE A 213 -30.59 -11.55 -2.60
N THR A 214 -30.00 -10.57 -3.31
CA THR A 214 -30.45 -10.16 -4.64
C THR A 214 -29.81 -10.97 -5.77
N GLU A 215 -28.54 -11.30 -5.67
CA GLU A 215 -27.78 -12.01 -6.72
C GLU A 215 -27.74 -13.51 -6.47
N LEU A 216 -27.22 -13.94 -5.31
CA LEU A 216 -27.08 -15.36 -4.98
C LEU A 216 -28.40 -16.00 -4.52
N LYS A 217 -29.37 -15.19 -4.10
CA LYS A 217 -30.70 -15.65 -3.63
C LYS A 217 -30.60 -16.77 -2.61
N LEU A 218 -29.63 -16.68 -1.70
CA LEU A 218 -29.42 -17.68 -0.67
C LEU A 218 -30.53 -17.58 0.38
N PRO A 219 -31.01 -18.71 0.93
CA PRO A 219 -31.85 -18.69 2.11
C PRO A 219 -31.13 -18.02 3.29
N PRO A 220 -31.84 -17.36 4.22
CA PRO A 220 -31.21 -16.68 5.36
C PRO A 220 -30.26 -17.54 6.18
N LYS A 221 -30.57 -18.82 6.32
CA LYS A 221 -29.70 -19.79 7.01
C LYS A 221 -28.38 -20.01 6.29
N ASP A 222 -28.40 -20.18 4.99
CA ASP A 222 -27.21 -20.40 4.17
C ASP A 222 -26.36 -19.11 4.08
N ALA A 223 -27.03 -17.95 4.02
CA ALA A 223 -26.35 -16.66 4.11
C ALA A 223 -25.58 -16.50 5.44
N TYR A 224 -26.18 -16.91 6.57
CA TYR A 224 -25.49 -16.92 7.85
C TYR A 224 -24.24 -17.80 7.82
N HIS A 225 -24.36 -19.03 7.29
CA HIS A 225 -23.22 -19.95 7.20
C HIS A 225 -22.09 -19.38 6.34
N LYS A 226 -22.45 -18.71 5.23
CA LYS A 226 -21.46 -18.05 4.37
C LYS A 226 -20.74 -16.90 5.08
N LEU A 227 -21.46 -16.04 5.80
CA LEU A 227 -20.87 -14.95 6.59
C LEU A 227 -19.95 -15.51 7.68
N ARG A 228 -20.38 -16.55 8.39
CA ARG A 228 -19.57 -17.23 9.40
C ARG A 228 -18.30 -17.82 8.80
N HIS A 229 -18.41 -18.52 7.67
CA HIS A 229 -17.26 -19.10 6.97
C HIS A 229 -16.25 -18.03 6.56
N THR A 230 -16.70 -16.88 6.02
CA THR A 230 -15.83 -15.77 5.67
C THR A 230 -15.02 -15.27 6.87
N ILE A 231 -15.67 -15.10 8.03
CA ILE A 231 -14.99 -14.68 9.26
C ILE A 231 -13.99 -15.75 9.76
N GLU A 232 -14.36 -17.04 9.69
CA GLU A 232 -13.47 -18.14 10.04
C GLU A 232 -12.22 -18.18 9.15
N VAL A 233 -12.35 -17.97 7.84
CA VAL A 233 -11.23 -17.89 6.90
C VAL A 233 -10.32 -16.69 7.22
N ILE A 234 -10.87 -15.52 7.51
CA ILE A 234 -10.09 -14.35 7.94
C ILE A 234 -9.29 -14.68 9.21
N ASN A 235 -9.90 -15.30 10.20
CA ASN A 235 -9.24 -15.69 11.45
C ASN A 235 -8.13 -16.72 11.21
N ASN A 236 -8.32 -17.67 10.28
CA ASN A 236 -7.30 -18.65 9.92
C ASN A 236 -6.07 -17.98 9.30
N HIS A 237 -6.27 -17.00 8.38
CA HIS A 237 -5.17 -16.21 7.82
C HIS A 237 -4.46 -15.37 8.87
N ILE A 238 -5.19 -14.71 9.76
CA ILE A 238 -4.61 -13.97 10.88
C ILE A 238 -3.77 -14.89 11.77
N SER A 239 -4.30 -16.06 12.13
CA SER A 239 -3.60 -17.03 12.99
C SER A 239 -2.35 -17.59 12.32
N ALA A 240 -2.40 -17.88 11.03
CA ALA A 240 -1.25 -18.38 10.25
C ALA A 240 -0.09 -17.38 10.23
N VAL A 241 -0.39 -16.07 10.10
CA VAL A 241 0.62 -15.01 10.11
C VAL A 241 1.03 -14.64 11.53
N SER A 242 0.11 -14.63 12.50
CA SER A 242 0.37 -14.23 13.89
C SER A 242 1.26 -15.20 14.67
N SER A 243 1.37 -16.44 14.25
CA SER A 243 2.31 -17.41 14.86
C SER A 243 3.76 -16.89 14.86
N THR A 244 4.07 -15.94 13.97
CA THR A 244 5.38 -15.30 13.85
C THR A 244 5.46 -13.90 14.50
N ALA A 245 4.33 -13.22 14.76
CA ALA A 245 4.32 -11.78 15.06
C ALA A 245 3.61 -11.36 16.37
N GLY A 246 3.06 -12.27 17.18
CA GLY A 246 2.44 -11.96 18.48
C GLY A 246 0.90 -11.85 18.49
N ASN A 247 0.33 -11.43 19.62
CA ASN A 247 -1.11 -11.47 19.91
C ASN A 247 -1.95 -10.50 19.06
N VAL A 248 -2.53 -10.98 17.97
CA VAL A 248 -3.60 -10.26 17.25
C VAL A 248 -4.96 -10.71 17.79
N LYS A 249 -5.88 -9.76 17.99
CA LYS A 249 -7.23 -10.06 18.48
C LYS A 249 -8.01 -10.87 17.43
N VAL A 250 -8.74 -11.88 17.90
CA VAL A 250 -9.66 -12.68 17.07
C VAL A 250 -10.79 -11.78 16.55
N ILE A 251 -11.16 -11.95 15.30
CA ILE A 251 -12.29 -11.27 14.66
C ILE A 251 -13.58 -12.01 15.04
N ASP A 252 -14.45 -11.33 15.78
CA ASP A 252 -15.72 -11.86 16.24
C ASP A 252 -16.79 -10.76 16.25
N PRO A 253 -17.89 -10.92 15.53
CA PRO A 253 -19.01 -9.97 15.56
C PRO A 253 -19.54 -9.68 16.96
N ALA A 254 -19.54 -10.67 17.84
CA ALA A 254 -19.98 -10.51 19.22
C ALA A 254 -19.07 -9.57 20.04
N ALA A 255 -17.76 -9.53 19.71
CA ALA A 255 -16.81 -8.60 20.31
C ALA A 255 -16.98 -7.15 19.80
N GLY A 256 -17.65 -6.96 18.66
CA GLY A 256 -17.93 -5.67 18.04
C GLY A 256 -16.83 -5.17 17.09
N ASN A 257 -15.94 -6.04 16.62
CA ASN A 257 -14.89 -5.72 15.63
C ASN A 257 -15.27 -6.12 14.20
N VAL A 258 -16.55 -6.44 13.96
CA VAL A 258 -17.11 -6.71 12.64
C VAL A 258 -18.31 -5.81 12.40
N CYS A 259 -18.33 -5.15 11.26
CA CYS A 259 -19.43 -4.35 10.75
C CYS A 259 -20.00 -5.01 9.49
N PHE A 260 -21.31 -5.13 9.42
CA PHE A 260 -22.04 -5.60 8.24
C PHE A 260 -22.55 -4.40 7.45
N ALA A 261 -22.38 -4.41 6.14
CA ALA A 261 -22.74 -3.27 5.31
C ALA A 261 -23.32 -3.68 3.95
N GLY A 262 -24.19 -2.82 3.46
CA GLY A 262 -24.63 -2.74 2.09
C GLY A 262 -24.39 -1.33 1.59
N ALA A 263 -23.13 -0.99 1.31
CA ALA A 263 -22.72 0.37 1.01
C ALA A 263 -23.47 0.97 -0.19
N THR A 264 -23.80 0.17 -1.19
CA THR A 264 -24.62 0.58 -2.34
C THR A 264 -26.02 1.02 -1.93
N ALA A 265 -26.60 0.35 -0.94
CA ALA A 265 -27.91 0.67 -0.38
C ALA A 265 -27.83 1.65 0.82
N GLY A 266 -26.63 2.14 1.17
CA GLY A 266 -26.40 3.21 2.14
C GLY A 266 -26.62 2.81 3.60
N TRP A 267 -26.39 1.55 3.98
CA TRP A 267 -26.54 1.08 5.35
C TRP A 267 -25.33 0.31 5.87
N SER A 268 -25.12 0.42 7.16
CA SER A 268 -24.13 -0.38 7.90
C SER A 268 -24.53 -0.51 9.36
N PHE A 269 -24.17 -1.63 9.98
CA PHE A 269 -24.37 -1.85 11.40
C PHE A 269 -23.35 -2.80 12.00
N THR A 270 -23.08 -2.63 13.29
CA THR A 270 -22.44 -3.65 14.13
C THR A 270 -23.53 -4.33 14.97
N LEU A 271 -23.25 -5.49 15.54
CA LEU A 271 -24.24 -6.16 16.39
C LEU A 271 -24.66 -5.28 17.59
N GLN A 272 -23.73 -4.48 18.11
CA GLN A 272 -23.99 -3.54 19.21
C GLN A 272 -24.95 -2.42 18.77
N SER A 273 -24.71 -1.81 17.60
CA SER A 273 -25.60 -0.76 17.08
C SER A 273 -26.97 -1.31 16.73
N PHE A 274 -27.02 -2.50 16.13
CA PHE A 274 -28.28 -3.20 15.85
C PHE A 274 -29.06 -3.52 17.12
N ALA A 275 -28.38 -4.04 18.15
CA ALA A 275 -29.00 -4.34 19.44
C ALA A 275 -29.62 -3.09 20.07
N ARG A 276 -28.94 -1.96 20.05
CA ARG A 276 -29.47 -0.66 20.54
C ARG A 276 -30.70 -0.22 19.75
N LEU A 277 -30.63 -0.29 18.42
CA LEU A 277 -31.76 0.04 17.53
C LEU A 277 -32.96 -0.83 17.84
N TYR A 278 -32.77 -2.16 17.94
CA TYR A 278 -33.83 -3.12 18.20
C TYR A 278 -34.50 -2.91 19.59
N LEU A 279 -33.69 -2.75 20.63
CA LEU A 279 -34.18 -2.50 21.98
C LEU A 279 -34.93 -1.17 22.10
N LYS A 280 -34.46 -0.12 21.41
CA LYS A 280 -35.11 1.18 21.35
C LYS A 280 -36.47 1.09 20.65
N LEU A 281 -36.53 0.37 19.53
CA LEU A 281 -37.76 0.21 18.73
C LEU A 281 -38.83 -0.51 19.50
N HIS A 282 -38.48 -1.55 20.26
CA HIS A 282 -39.42 -2.38 21.02
C HIS A 282 -39.60 -1.95 22.49
N GLY A 283 -38.87 -0.89 22.92
CA GLY A 283 -38.97 -0.38 24.29
C GLY A 283 -38.54 -1.39 25.36
N ILE A 284 -37.61 -2.30 25.04
CA ILE A 284 -37.21 -3.38 25.96
C ILE A 284 -36.07 -2.88 26.86
N PRO A 285 -36.22 -2.86 28.18
CA PRO A 285 -35.18 -2.42 29.12
C PRO A 285 -34.13 -3.54 29.31
N PHE A 286 -33.27 -3.74 28.35
CA PHE A 286 -32.18 -4.71 28.41
C PHE A 286 -30.86 -4.06 27.98
N GLU A 287 -29.77 -4.59 28.51
CA GLU A 287 -28.42 -4.06 28.16
C GLU A 287 -28.03 -4.47 26.73
N ALA A 288 -27.83 -3.49 25.89
CA ALA A 288 -27.56 -3.71 24.44
C ALA A 288 -26.35 -4.61 24.19
N ASP A 289 -25.27 -4.44 24.95
CA ASP A 289 -24.03 -5.21 24.76
C ASP A 289 -24.25 -6.69 25.12
N LYS A 290 -25.03 -6.99 26.15
CA LYS A 290 -25.39 -8.38 26.51
C LYS A 290 -26.31 -9.02 25.48
N PHE A 291 -27.17 -8.23 24.84
CA PHE A 291 -28.01 -8.71 23.76
C PHE A 291 -27.16 -8.96 22.49
N ALA A 292 -26.28 -8.05 22.14
CA ALA A 292 -25.38 -8.17 20.98
C ALA A 292 -24.52 -9.44 21.03
N THR A 293 -23.97 -9.79 22.20
CA THR A 293 -23.19 -11.05 22.36
C THR A 293 -24.02 -12.32 22.14
N ARG A 294 -25.34 -12.26 22.29
CA ARG A 294 -26.25 -13.38 22.06
C ARG A 294 -26.84 -13.43 20.65
N LEU A 295 -26.57 -12.42 19.82
CA LEU A 295 -27.04 -12.40 18.44
C LEU A 295 -26.16 -13.21 17.49
N TRP A 296 -24.92 -13.56 17.87
CA TRP A 296 -23.99 -14.30 17.01
C TRP A 296 -23.62 -15.66 17.59
N GLY A 297 -23.37 -16.62 16.72
CA GLY A 297 -23.02 -17.99 17.09
C GLY A 297 -24.25 -18.94 17.14
N ASP A 298 -24.08 -20.07 17.80
CA ASP A 298 -25.12 -21.10 17.95
C ASP A 298 -26.01 -20.73 19.14
N MET A 299 -26.79 -19.68 18.98
CA MET A 299 -27.74 -19.15 19.94
C MET A 299 -29.15 -19.21 19.34
N TYR A 300 -30.14 -19.60 20.18
CA TYR A 300 -31.53 -19.80 19.77
C TYR A 300 -32.46 -19.12 20.75
N TYR A 301 -33.50 -18.47 20.24
CA TYR A 301 -34.53 -17.84 21.06
C TYR A 301 -35.62 -18.85 21.42
N HIS A 302 -35.91 -18.95 22.69
CA HIS A 302 -36.98 -19.78 23.24
C HIS A 302 -38.17 -18.87 23.57
N PRO A 303 -39.27 -18.90 22.78
CA PRO A 303 -40.44 -18.02 23.00
C PRO A 303 -41.17 -18.32 24.29
N GLU A 304 -41.18 -19.57 24.73
CA GLU A 304 -41.85 -19.99 25.97
C GLU A 304 -41.24 -19.33 27.21
N ASP A 305 -39.93 -19.38 27.33
CA ASP A 305 -39.16 -18.81 28.45
C ASP A 305 -38.74 -17.35 28.23
N ARG A 306 -38.92 -16.82 27.03
CA ARG A 306 -38.34 -15.52 26.57
C ARG A 306 -36.86 -15.40 26.85
N THR A 307 -36.13 -16.52 26.68
CA THR A 307 -34.68 -16.58 26.92
C THR A 307 -33.92 -17.04 25.68
N ILE A 308 -32.63 -16.66 25.58
CA ILE A 308 -31.75 -17.10 24.53
C ILE A 308 -30.80 -18.17 25.11
N LYS A 309 -30.81 -19.38 24.51
CA LYS A 309 -30.02 -20.54 24.94
C LYS A 309 -29.20 -21.12 23.79
N LYS A 310 -28.13 -21.88 24.10
CA LYS A 310 -27.26 -22.55 23.10
C LYS A 310 -27.90 -23.76 22.42
N LYS A 311 -28.92 -24.35 23.04
CA LYS A 311 -29.62 -25.50 22.47
C LYS A 311 -30.86 -25.05 21.69
N PRO A 312 -31.10 -25.61 20.49
CA PRO A 312 -32.30 -25.29 19.72
C PRO A 312 -33.56 -25.73 20.49
N PRO A 313 -34.66 -24.98 20.44
CA PRO A 313 -35.93 -25.40 21.01
C PRO A 313 -36.52 -26.56 20.21
N ALA A 314 -37.43 -27.30 20.83
CA ALA A 314 -38.13 -28.44 20.20
C ALA A 314 -38.95 -28.01 18.95
N SER A 315 -39.32 -26.75 18.86
CA SER A 315 -40.06 -26.13 17.75
C SER A 315 -39.21 -25.92 16.47
N GLY A 316 -37.87 -26.21 16.50
CA GLY A 316 -37.02 -26.06 15.34
C GLY A 316 -36.72 -24.62 14.93
N ALA A 317 -36.69 -23.68 15.88
CA ALA A 317 -36.40 -22.27 15.60
C ALA A 317 -34.97 -22.08 15.06
N GLU A 318 -34.81 -21.10 14.16
CA GLU A 318 -33.54 -20.72 13.58
C GLU A 318 -32.64 -19.97 14.60
N ARG A 319 -31.37 -19.77 14.24
CA ARG A 319 -30.42 -19.01 15.06
C ARG A 319 -30.86 -17.57 15.25
N THR A 320 -30.49 -16.97 16.38
CA THR A 320 -30.84 -15.58 16.71
C THR A 320 -30.42 -14.58 15.64
N PHE A 321 -29.24 -14.71 15.04
CA PHE A 321 -28.80 -13.81 13.95
C PHE A 321 -29.70 -13.95 12.71
N VAL A 322 -30.12 -15.16 12.37
CA VAL A 322 -31.02 -15.39 11.24
C VAL A 322 -32.38 -14.76 11.54
N GLN A 323 -32.99 -15.08 12.69
CA GLN A 323 -34.32 -14.66 13.06
C GLN A 323 -34.47 -13.15 13.29
N PHE A 324 -33.48 -12.52 13.97
CA PHE A 324 -33.59 -11.10 14.37
C PHE A 324 -32.95 -10.14 13.36
N VAL A 325 -31.95 -10.58 12.61
CA VAL A 325 -31.18 -9.70 11.68
C VAL A 325 -31.47 -10.02 10.22
N LEU A 326 -31.24 -11.26 9.78
CA LEU A 326 -31.35 -11.60 8.37
C LEU A 326 -32.79 -11.65 7.87
N GLU A 327 -33.70 -12.33 8.56
CA GLU A 327 -35.10 -12.41 8.13
C GLU A 327 -35.78 -11.04 7.98
N PRO A 328 -35.64 -10.10 8.93
CA PRO A 328 -36.16 -8.74 8.77
C PRO A 328 -35.52 -8.02 7.58
N LEU A 329 -34.22 -8.17 7.39
CA LEU A 329 -33.51 -7.56 6.24
C LEU A 329 -34.03 -8.13 4.92
N TYR A 330 -34.17 -9.45 4.80
CA TYR A 330 -34.77 -10.13 3.66
C TYR A 330 -36.20 -9.68 3.39
N LYS A 331 -36.99 -9.49 4.46
CA LYS A 331 -38.37 -8.98 4.34
C LYS A 331 -38.39 -7.58 3.70
N ILE A 332 -37.53 -6.67 4.16
CA ILE A 332 -37.45 -5.32 3.58
C ILE A 332 -37.05 -5.39 2.09
N TYR A 333 -36.03 -6.14 1.74
CA TYR A 333 -35.60 -6.30 0.35
C TYR A 333 -36.68 -6.89 -0.53
N SER A 334 -37.32 -7.98 -0.10
CA SER A 334 -38.39 -8.64 -0.87
C SER A 334 -39.61 -7.73 -1.09
N GLN A 335 -40.02 -7.01 -0.04
CA GLN A 335 -41.16 -6.09 -0.10
C GLN A 335 -40.91 -4.90 -1.01
N VAL A 336 -39.73 -4.25 -0.88
CA VAL A 336 -39.38 -3.08 -1.71
C VAL A 336 -39.19 -3.46 -3.19
N ILE A 337 -38.68 -4.66 -3.48
CA ILE A 337 -38.41 -5.11 -4.85
C ILE A 337 -39.69 -5.63 -5.54
N GLY A 338 -40.54 -6.33 -4.83
CA GLY A 338 -41.61 -7.12 -5.45
C GLY A 338 -43.05 -6.70 -5.13
N GLU A 339 -43.28 -5.81 -4.16
CA GLU A 339 -44.60 -5.58 -3.60
C GLU A 339 -45.18 -4.19 -3.88
N HIS A 340 -46.48 -4.05 -3.63
CA HIS A 340 -47.14 -2.77 -3.78
C HIS A 340 -46.89 -1.83 -2.61
N LYS A 341 -47.06 -0.52 -2.86
CA LYS A 341 -46.84 0.58 -1.91
C LYS A 341 -47.37 0.32 -0.51
N LYS A 342 -48.61 -0.17 -0.37
CA LYS A 342 -49.26 -0.41 0.94
C LYS A 342 -48.52 -1.48 1.77
N SER A 343 -47.97 -2.50 1.13
CA SER A 343 -47.22 -3.57 1.78
C SER A 343 -45.87 -3.05 2.28
N VAL A 344 -45.21 -2.26 1.45
CA VAL A 344 -43.94 -1.58 1.79
C VAL A 344 -44.13 -0.62 2.98
N GLU A 345 -45.22 0.19 2.96
CA GLU A 345 -45.57 1.09 4.08
C GLU A 345 -45.77 0.33 5.40
N ALA A 346 -46.53 -0.77 5.33
CA ALA A 346 -46.79 -1.60 6.52
C ALA A 346 -45.48 -2.20 7.08
N THR A 347 -44.63 -2.70 6.22
CA THR A 347 -43.33 -3.28 6.63
C THR A 347 -42.39 -2.22 7.23
N LEU A 348 -42.27 -1.04 6.60
CA LEU A 348 -41.44 0.05 7.12
C LEU A 348 -42.00 0.62 8.45
N ALA A 349 -43.32 0.64 8.61
CA ALA A 349 -43.92 1.05 9.88
C ALA A 349 -43.55 0.10 11.05
N GLU A 350 -43.35 -1.21 10.81
CA GLU A 350 -42.84 -2.14 11.81
C GLU A 350 -41.44 -1.74 12.33
N PHE A 351 -40.65 -1.07 11.48
CA PHE A 351 -39.31 -0.52 11.82
C PHE A 351 -39.34 0.94 12.27
N GLY A 352 -40.54 1.51 12.46
CA GLY A 352 -40.70 2.90 12.89
C GLY A 352 -40.34 3.94 11.84
N VAL A 353 -40.28 3.56 10.56
CA VAL A 353 -39.91 4.44 9.45
C VAL A 353 -41.12 4.80 8.61
N THR A 354 -41.27 6.09 8.34
CA THR A 354 -42.30 6.62 7.44
C THR A 354 -41.67 7.41 6.31
N LEU A 355 -41.84 6.96 5.07
CA LEU A 355 -41.30 7.64 3.89
C LEU A 355 -42.31 8.64 3.31
N PRO A 356 -41.87 9.75 2.72
CA PRO A 356 -42.75 10.69 2.03
C PRO A 356 -43.35 10.02 0.78
N ASN A 357 -44.55 10.42 0.40
CA ASN A 357 -45.28 9.86 -0.76
C ASN A 357 -44.52 9.97 -2.09
N SER A 358 -43.63 10.94 -2.22
CA SER A 358 -42.76 11.13 -3.38
C SER A 358 -41.73 10.01 -3.52
N ALA A 359 -41.28 9.43 -2.40
CA ALA A 359 -40.28 8.35 -2.38
C ALA A 359 -40.77 7.08 -3.11
N TYR A 360 -42.08 6.76 -2.96
CA TYR A 360 -42.68 5.59 -3.59
C TYR A 360 -42.85 5.69 -5.12
N LYS A 361 -42.56 6.87 -5.72
CA LYS A 361 -42.51 7.07 -7.17
C LYS A 361 -41.11 6.83 -7.75
N LEU A 362 -40.10 6.68 -6.91
CA LEU A 362 -38.71 6.43 -7.30
C LEU A 362 -38.52 5.00 -7.82
N ASN A 363 -37.46 4.79 -8.55
CA ASN A 363 -37.01 3.45 -8.93
C ASN A 363 -36.66 2.62 -7.70
N VAL A 364 -36.59 1.31 -7.83
CA VAL A 364 -36.37 0.36 -6.73
C VAL A 364 -35.10 0.63 -5.95
N ARG A 365 -33.97 0.91 -6.64
CA ARG A 365 -32.68 1.16 -5.98
C ARG A 365 -32.66 2.42 -5.12
N PRO A 366 -33.07 3.60 -5.62
CA PRO A 366 -33.19 4.79 -4.77
C PRO A 366 -34.18 4.64 -3.63
N LEU A 367 -35.32 3.97 -3.85
CA LEU A 367 -36.30 3.70 -2.81
C LEU A 367 -35.70 2.81 -1.70
N LEU A 368 -34.99 1.74 -2.08
CA LEU A 368 -34.34 0.83 -1.16
C LEU A 368 -33.27 1.55 -0.33
N ARG A 369 -32.47 2.39 -0.96
CA ARG A 369 -31.45 3.21 -0.31
C ARG A 369 -32.09 4.15 0.72
N MET A 370 -33.16 4.85 0.35
CA MET A 370 -33.87 5.76 1.24
C MET A 370 -34.49 5.00 2.45
N ALA A 371 -35.10 3.85 2.19
CA ALA A 371 -35.72 3.04 3.23
C ALA A 371 -34.67 2.50 4.23
N LEU A 372 -33.60 1.89 3.73
CA LEU A 372 -32.56 1.29 4.57
C LEU A 372 -31.72 2.31 5.31
N SER A 373 -31.40 3.45 4.69
CA SER A 373 -30.69 4.54 5.36
C SER A 373 -31.48 5.14 6.52
N GLN A 374 -32.84 5.16 6.44
CA GLN A 374 -33.66 5.59 7.55
C GLN A 374 -33.84 4.51 8.64
N VAL A 375 -33.89 3.22 8.26
CA VAL A 375 -33.96 2.10 9.23
C VAL A 375 -32.68 2.03 10.06
N PHE A 376 -31.50 2.02 9.43
CA PHE A 376 -30.22 1.85 10.13
C PHE A 376 -29.60 3.17 10.60
N GLY A 377 -30.02 4.31 10.04
CA GLY A 377 -29.53 5.64 10.40
C GLY A 377 -28.09 5.90 9.96
N SER A 378 -27.38 6.70 10.76
CA SER A 378 -25.98 7.04 10.51
C SER A 378 -25.04 5.85 10.77
N ALA A 379 -23.80 5.91 10.25
CA ALA A 379 -22.77 4.92 10.49
C ALA A 379 -22.16 4.96 11.91
N SER A 380 -22.94 5.33 12.93
CA SER A 380 -22.48 5.39 14.33
C SER A 380 -21.93 4.06 14.84
N GLY A 381 -22.49 2.93 14.39
CA GLY A 381 -21.94 1.62 14.72
C GLY A 381 -20.54 1.38 14.18
N PHE A 382 -20.22 1.89 13.00
CA PHE A 382 -18.87 1.86 12.45
C PHE A 382 -17.92 2.75 13.27
N THR A 383 -18.36 3.94 13.64
CA THR A 383 -17.59 4.84 14.53
C THR A 383 -17.32 4.19 15.89
N ASP A 384 -18.33 3.58 16.51
CA ASP A 384 -18.16 2.83 17.76
C ASP A 384 -17.12 1.72 17.64
N MET A 385 -17.13 0.98 16.52
CA MET A 385 -16.14 -0.06 16.22
C MET A 385 -14.72 0.51 16.12
N LEU A 386 -14.54 1.63 15.41
CA LEU A 386 -13.25 2.30 15.30
C LEU A 386 -12.74 2.77 16.66
N VAL A 387 -13.59 3.45 17.44
CA VAL A 387 -13.22 4.01 18.74
C VAL A 387 -12.84 2.91 19.75
N LYS A 388 -13.55 1.78 19.72
CA LYS A 388 -13.32 0.67 20.67
C LYS A 388 -12.13 -0.21 20.35
N HIS A 389 -11.87 -0.47 19.06
CA HIS A 389 -10.89 -1.47 18.63
C HIS A 389 -9.61 -0.87 18.02
N ILE A 390 -9.66 0.36 17.53
CA ILE A 390 -8.48 1.05 17.01
C ILE A 390 -8.04 2.09 18.03
N PRO A 391 -6.77 2.06 18.47
CA PRO A 391 -6.27 3.01 19.44
C PRO A 391 -6.27 4.43 18.88
N SER A 392 -6.35 5.41 19.76
CA SER A 392 -6.17 6.80 19.38
C SER A 392 -4.74 7.07 18.90
N ALA A 393 -4.53 8.19 18.23
CA ALA A 393 -3.20 8.60 17.80
C ALA A 393 -2.20 8.65 18.98
N LYS A 394 -2.68 9.02 20.18
CA LYS A 394 -1.88 9.02 21.41
C LYS A 394 -1.59 7.60 21.91
N ASP A 395 -2.60 6.75 22.00
CA ASP A 395 -2.43 5.38 22.54
C ASP A 395 -1.63 4.47 21.61
N ALA A 396 -1.64 4.75 20.31
CA ALA A 396 -0.86 4.03 19.31
C ALA A 396 0.61 4.48 19.23
N ALA A 397 0.94 5.67 19.73
CA ALA A 397 2.22 6.32 19.51
C ALA A 397 3.41 5.45 19.94
N ALA A 398 3.40 4.88 21.12
CA ALA A 398 4.49 4.04 21.63
C ALA A 398 4.79 2.87 20.70
N ARG A 399 3.76 2.12 20.29
CA ARG A 399 3.91 0.98 19.39
C ARG A 399 4.38 1.43 17.99
N LYS A 400 3.84 2.53 17.50
CA LYS A 400 4.18 3.08 16.17
C LYS A 400 5.64 3.53 16.12
N VAL A 401 6.09 4.26 17.13
CA VAL A 401 7.47 4.76 17.23
C VAL A 401 8.44 3.58 17.39
N ASP A 402 8.15 2.61 18.25
CA ASP A 402 8.95 1.40 18.40
C ASP A 402 9.18 0.64 17.10
N HIS A 403 8.14 0.60 16.26
CA HIS A 403 8.19 -0.12 15.00
C HIS A 403 8.89 0.67 13.88
N THR A 404 8.71 1.99 13.83
CA THR A 404 9.11 2.80 12.67
C THR A 404 10.38 3.62 12.88
N TYR A 405 10.70 4.03 14.08
CA TYR A 405 11.85 4.88 14.37
C TYR A 405 13.14 4.06 14.52
N THR A 406 14.25 4.56 13.97
CA THR A 406 15.54 3.85 13.99
C THR A 406 16.44 4.27 15.14
N GLY A 407 16.12 5.36 15.84
CA GLY A 407 16.95 5.92 16.91
C GLY A 407 16.84 5.21 18.25
N PRO A 408 17.71 5.57 19.19
CA PRO A 408 17.76 4.97 20.52
C PRO A 408 16.51 5.29 21.35
N LYS A 409 16.04 4.32 22.12
CA LYS A 409 14.82 4.45 22.94
C LYS A 409 14.97 5.39 24.15
N ASP A 410 16.21 5.66 24.56
CA ASP A 410 16.51 6.51 25.72
C ASP A 410 16.61 7.99 25.35
N SER A 411 16.43 8.36 24.08
CA SER A 411 16.52 9.74 23.61
C SER A 411 15.30 10.58 24.02
N ILE A 412 15.51 11.88 24.23
CA ILE A 412 14.43 12.85 24.49
C ILE A 412 13.44 12.89 23.32
N VAL A 413 13.94 12.75 22.09
CA VAL A 413 13.11 12.72 20.87
C VAL A 413 12.17 11.52 20.88
N TYR A 414 12.67 10.34 21.25
CA TYR A 414 11.84 9.13 21.36
C TYR A 414 10.73 9.31 22.40
N GLN A 415 11.02 9.81 23.58
CA GLN A 415 10.02 10.02 24.64
C GLN A 415 8.95 11.05 24.21
N ALA A 416 9.36 12.15 23.61
CA ALA A 416 8.42 13.14 23.07
C ALA A 416 7.48 12.57 22.00
N MET A 417 8.00 11.66 21.16
CA MET A 417 7.18 10.97 20.16
C MET A 417 6.18 9.99 20.79
N VAL A 418 6.59 9.25 21.80
CA VAL A 418 5.71 8.32 22.53
C VAL A 418 4.59 9.05 23.26
N ASP A 419 4.90 10.20 23.85
CA ASP A 419 3.93 11.01 24.60
C ASP A 419 3.03 11.87 23.68
N CYS A 420 3.31 11.92 22.37
CA CYS A 420 2.69 12.86 21.44
C CYS A 420 2.78 14.32 21.95
N ASP A 421 3.94 14.72 22.43
CA ASP A 421 4.13 16.01 23.07
C ASP A 421 4.10 17.15 22.02
N PRO A 422 3.12 18.08 22.11
CA PRO A 422 3.04 19.21 21.19
C PRO A 422 4.12 20.28 21.43
N ALA A 423 4.81 20.25 22.56
CA ALA A 423 5.91 21.17 22.90
C ALA A 423 7.29 20.54 22.64
N GLY A 424 7.33 19.23 22.33
CA GLY A 424 8.57 18.49 22.06
C GLY A 424 9.18 18.81 20.69
N PRO A 425 10.28 18.15 20.35
CA PRO A 425 10.90 18.27 19.03
C PRO A 425 9.96 17.87 17.93
N LEU A 426 9.96 18.62 16.82
CA LEU A 426 9.16 18.27 15.66
C LEU A 426 9.72 17.01 15.00
N MET A 427 8.85 16.03 14.81
CA MET A 427 9.12 14.84 14.03
C MET A 427 7.91 14.51 13.16
N VAL A 428 8.11 14.54 11.84
CA VAL A 428 7.08 14.22 10.84
C VAL A 428 7.56 13.07 9.96
N ASN A 429 6.74 12.05 9.83
CA ASN A 429 6.98 10.93 8.92
C ASN A 429 6.23 11.17 7.61
N VAL A 430 6.98 11.43 6.54
CA VAL A 430 6.45 11.61 5.18
C VAL A 430 6.58 10.29 4.41
N THR A 431 5.47 9.78 3.91
CA THR A 431 5.45 8.50 3.17
C THR A 431 4.96 8.62 1.73
N LYS A 432 4.40 9.77 1.36
CA LYS A 432 3.81 9.94 0.04
C LYS A 432 3.91 11.38 -0.45
N LEU A 433 3.97 11.54 -1.77
CA LEU A 433 3.98 12.82 -2.45
C LEU A 433 2.77 12.91 -3.39
N TYR A 434 2.02 14.00 -3.30
CA TYR A 434 0.88 14.29 -4.18
C TYR A 434 1.24 15.42 -5.14
N PRO A 435 0.95 15.30 -6.44
CA PRO A 435 1.21 16.37 -7.39
C PRO A 435 0.31 17.56 -7.13
N LYS A 436 0.78 18.77 -7.44
CA LYS A 436 -0.06 19.96 -7.53
C LYS A 436 -0.91 19.91 -8.80
N SER A 437 -1.94 20.75 -8.88
CA SER A 437 -2.85 20.81 -10.03
C SER A 437 -2.15 21.12 -11.37
N ASP A 438 -1.00 21.79 -11.32
CA ASP A 438 -0.15 22.11 -12.47
C ASP A 438 0.93 21.05 -12.76
N CYS A 439 1.05 19.99 -11.91
CA CYS A 439 2.07 18.95 -12.00
C CYS A 439 3.52 19.48 -12.01
N SER A 440 3.77 20.73 -11.62
CA SER A 440 5.11 21.33 -11.57
C SER A 440 5.93 20.82 -10.40
N SER A 441 5.29 20.68 -9.24
CA SER A 441 5.87 20.27 -7.96
C SER A 441 4.93 19.34 -7.19
N PHE A 442 5.39 18.87 -6.04
CA PHE A 442 4.64 17.95 -5.19
C PHE A 442 4.42 18.57 -3.81
N ASP A 443 3.39 18.08 -3.15
CA ASP A 443 3.15 18.34 -1.74
C ASP A 443 3.43 17.05 -0.95
N ALA A 444 4.20 17.17 0.12
CA ALA A 444 4.57 16.04 0.95
C ALA A 444 3.45 15.68 1.91
N PHE A 445 2.98 14.45 1.88
CA PHE A 445 1.97 13.94 2.79
C PHE A 445 2.60 13.11 3.90
N GLY A 446 2.34 13.52 5.15
CA GLY A 446 2.92 12.86 6.30
C GLY A 446 2.06 12.96 7.55
N ARG A 447 2.55 12.30 8.59
CA ARG A 447 1.98 12.32 9.94
C ARG A 447 2.92 13.04 10.89
N VAL A 448 2.40 14.01 11.61
CA VAL A 448 3.12 14.64 12.73
C VAL A 448 3.10 13.68 13.90
N ILE A 449 4.28 13.26 14.37
CA ILE A 449 4.43 12.30 15.48
C ILE A 449 4.63 13.06 16.80
N SER A 450 5.52 14.07 16.81
CA SER A 450 5.74 14.96 17.96
C SER A 450 5.96 16.41 17.50
N GLY A 451 5.85 17.35 18.41
CA GLY A 451 5.97 18.77 18.11
C GLY A 451 4.78 19.31 17.30
N LYS A 452 4.92 20.50 16.80
CA LYS A 452 3.95 21.18 15.93
C LYS A 452 4.65 21.70 14.69
N ILE A 453 4.06 21.47 13.53
CA ILE A 453 4.52 22.10 12.29
C ILE A 453 3.66 23.31 11.98
N MET A 454 4.30 24.42 11.60
CA MET A 454 3.65 25.69 11.29
C MET A 454 4.05 26.20 9.91
N THR A 455 3.18 27.00 9.31
CA THR A 455 3.50 27.71 8.07
C THR A 455 4.62 28.73 8.29
N GLY A 456 5.55 28.85 7.34
CA GLY A 456 6.73 29.72 7.45
C GLY A 456 7.85 29.15 8.34
N GLN A 457 7.73 27.93 8.84
CA GLN A 457 8.74 27.28 9.65
C GLN A 457 9.83 26.66 8.77
N SER A 458 11.11 26.93 9.10
CA SER A 458 12.23 26.20 8.51
C SER A 458 12.36 24.82 9.15
N VAL A 459 12.47 23.79 8.34
CA VAL A 459 12.62 22.38 8.75
C VAL A 459 13.80 21.72 8.05
N LYS A 460 14.45 20.80 8.74
CA LYS A 460 15.40 19.88 8.12
C LYS A 460 14.62 18.73 7.49
N VAL A 461 14.93 18.43 6.23
CA VAL A 461 14.40 17.31 5.47
C VAL A 461 15.48 16.25 5.40
N LEU A 462 15.24 15.11 6.05
CA LEU A 462 16.16 13.97 6.09
C LEU A 462 15.64 12.91 5.11
N GLY A 463 16.48 12.53 4.16
CA GLY A 463 16.15 11.47 3.19
C GLY A 463 16.36 10.06 3.74
N GLU A 464 16.18 9.07 2.89
CA GLU A 464 16.27 7.64 3.27
C GLU A 464 17.71 7.20 3.61
N GLY A 465 18.71 7.85 3.03
CA GLY A 465 20.12 7.55 3.23
C GLY A 465 20.77 8.26 4.41
N TYR A 466 20.06 9.17 5.07
CA TYR A 466 20.61 9.96 6.16
C TYR A 466 21.02 9.11 7.37
N SER A 467 22.19 9.37 7.90
CA SER A 467 22.63 8.91 9.21
C SER A 467 23.26 10.06 10.01
N PRO A 468 23.30 10.03 11.35
CA PRO A 468 23.94 11.09 12.13
C PRO A 468 25.45 11.28 11.83
N GLU A 469 26.08 10.28 11.25
CA GLU A 469 27.50 10.28 10.86
C GLU A 469 27.73 10.83 9.43
N ASP A 470 26.66 10.90 8.62
CA ASP A 470 26.71 11.28 7.22
C ASP A 470 25.53 12.19 6.86
N GLU A 471 25.82 13.46 6.63
CA GLU A 471 24.84 14.51 6.35
C GLU A 471 24.50 14.66 4.86
N GLU A 472 24.97 13.77 3.99
CA GLU A 472 24.82 13.91 2.54
C GLU A 472 23.36 14.03 2.09
N ASP A 473 22.40 13.40 2.79
CA ASP A 473 20.98 13.39 2.44
C ASP A 473 20.13 14.28 3.36
N MET A 474 20.68 15.43 3.76
CA MET A 474 19.98 16.43 4.58
C MET A 474 19.88 17.77 3.84
N THR A 475 18.69 18.37 3.86
CA THR A 475 18.45 19.71 3.34
C THR A 475 17.58 20.52 4.29
N VAL A 476 17.77 21.86 4.31
CA VAL A 476 16.91 22.78 5.05
C VAL A 476 15.95 23.44 4.07
N LYS A 477 14.65 23.35 4.36
CA LYS A 477 13.57 23.94 3.56
C LYS A 477 12.58 24.70 4.42
N GLU A 478 11.89 25.64 3.83
CA GLU A 478 10.81 26.39 4.47
C GLU A 478 9.44 25.80 4.09
N VAL A 479 8.59 25.62 5.08
CA VAL A 479 7.20 25.18 4.89
C VAL A 479 6.38 26.38 4.40
N THR A 480 5.97 26.37 3.14
CA THR A 480 5.21 27.49 2.56
C THR A 480 3.76 27.47 2.99
N LYS A 481 3.08 26.32 2.89
CA LYS A 481 1.69 26.14 3.29
C LYS A 481 1.45 24.75 3.87
N LEU A 482 0.41 24.68 4.70
CA LEU A 482 -0.08 23.43 5.28
C LEU A 482 -1.55 23.23 4.92
N TRP A 483 -1.90 21.98 4.59
CA TRP A 483 -3.26 21.63 4.21
C TRP A 483 -3.73 20.35 4.90
N VAL A 484 -5.01 20.28 5.22
CA VAL A 484 -5.71 19.04 5.46
C VAL A 484 -6.32 18.58 4.14
N TYR A 485 -5.94 17.40 3.69
CA TYR A 485 -6.37 16.88 2.40
C TYR A 485 -7.72 16.18 2.52
N GLN A 486 -8.68 16.64 1.72
CA GLN A 486 -10.07 16.18 1.72
C GLN A 486 -10.46 15.61 0.35
N ALA A 487 -9.66 14.71 -0.17
CA ALA A 487 -9.81 14.11 -1.48
C ALA A 487 -9.88 15.15 -2.62
N ARG A 488 -11.02 15.75 -2.89
CA ARG A 488 -11.22 16.68 -4.01
C ARG A 488 -10.94 18.15 -3.69
N TYR A 489 -10.64 18.48 -2.43
CA TYR A 489 -10.28 19.83 -2.02
C TYR A 489 -9.27 19.82 -0.87
N ARG A 490 -8.65 20.95 -0.62
CA ARG A 490 -7.62 21.10 0.40
C ARG A 490 -8.03 22.23 1.36
N LEU A 491 -8.04 21.95 2.66
CA LEU A 491 -8.33 22.95 3.70
C LEU A 491 -7.03 23.56 4.21
N PRO A 492 -6.82 24.89 4.08
CA PRO A 492 -5.63 25.52 4.62
C PRO A 492 -5.65 25.52 6.13
N VAL A 493 -4.53 25.19 6.74
CA VAL A 493 -4.32 25.25 8.19
C VAL A 493 -3.01 25.96 8.47
N SER A 494 -2.98 26.77 9.54
CA SER A 494 -1.76 27.47 9.94
C SER A 494 -0.80 26.60 10.74
N MET A 495 -1.31 25.53 11.36
CA MET A 495 -0.57 24.66 12.26
C MET A 495 -1.17 23.25 12.25
N ALA A 496 -0.31 22.23 12.34
CA ALA A 496 -0.73 20.85 12.54
C ALA A 496 -0.07 20.27 13.83
N PRO A 497 -0.89 19.79 14.78
CA PRO A 497 -0.44 19.19 16.03
C PRO A 497 -0.07 17.71 15.86
N PRO A 498 0.59 17.07 16.86
CA PRO A 498 0.91 15.65 16.80
C PRO A 498 -0.32 14.75 16.68
N GLY A 499 -0.18 13.64 15.97
CA GLY A 499 -1.26 12.70 15.64
C GLY A 499 -2.01 13.02 14.35
N SER A 500 -1.83 14.19 13.78
CA SER A 500 -2.54 14.66 12.58
C SER A 500 -1.85 14.22 11.28
N TRP A 501 -2.66 14.00 10.26
CA TRP A 501 -2.19 13.88 8.88
C TRP A 501 -2.20 15.26 8.22
N VAL A 502 -1.13 15.59 7.53
CA VAL A 502 -0.94 16.90 6.93
C VAL A 502 -0.27 16.81 5.58
N LEU A 503 -0.66 17.70 4.68
CA LEU A 503 -0.03 17.93 3.39
C LEU A 503 0.84 19.19 3.51
N ILE A 504 2.11 19.06 3.18
CA ILE A 504 3.14 20.07 3.42
C ILE A 504 3.68 20.55 2.08
N GLU A 505 3.58 21.84 1.83
CA GLU A 505 4.08 22.47 0.63
C GLU A 505 5.47 23.08 0.86
N GLY A 506 6.37 22.98 -0.13
CA GLY A 506 7.68 23.63 -0.15
C GLY A 506 8.87 22.75 0.24
N VAL A 507 8.64 21.48 0.61
CA VAL A 507 9.71 20.57 1.08
C VAL A 507 10.06 19.47 0.08
N ASP A 508 9.37 19.36 -1.06
CA ASP A 508 9.41 18.20 -1.97
C ASP A 508 10.70 18.07 -2.77
N ALA A 509 11.48 19.13 -2.91
CA ALA A 509 12.62 19.18 -3.85
C ALA A 509 13.64 18.04 -3.59
N SER A 510 13.97 17.77 -2.34
CA SER A 510 14.94 16.76 -1.91
C SER A 510 14.31 15.39 -1.63
N ILE A 511 12.99 15.29 -1.54
CA ILE A 511 12.29 14.06 -1.22
C ILE A 511 12.11 13.22 -2.49
N MET A 512 12.61 11.97 -2.46
CA MET A 512 12.40 11.04 -3.57
C MET A 512 11.23 10.09 -3.31
N LYS A 513 11.19 9.42 -2.17
CA LYS A 513 10.14 8.47 -1.78
C LYS A 513 9.59 8.81 -0.41
N THR A 514 10.38 8.61 0.63
CA THR A 514 10.03 8.92 2.01
C THR A 514 11.00 9.92 2.62
N ALA A 515 10.58 10.61 3.66
CA ALA A 515 11.43 11.55 4.36
C ALA A 515 11.01 11.69 5.83
N THR A 516 11.95 12.18 6.63
CA THR A 516 11.71 12.61 8.00
C THR A 516 11.93 14.11 8.09
N LEU A 517 10.93 14.85 8.62
CA LEU A 517 11.09 16.28 8.86
C LEU A 517 11.31 16.56 10.35
N CYS A 518 12.27 17.40 10.67
CA CYS A 518 12.58 17.80 12.03
C CYS A 518 12.94 19.30 12.14
N ASN A 519 13.06 19.80 13.37
CA ASN A 519 13.43 21.20 13.63
C ASN A 519 14.90 21.47 13.29
N VAL A 520 15.18 22.63 12.72
CA VAL A 520 16.54 23.10 12.40
C VAL A 520 17.43 23.25 13.62
N ASN A 521 16.86 23.62 14.76
CA ASN A 521 17.61 23.97 15.99
C ASN A 521 17.98 22.79 16.88
N TYR A 522 17.68 21.57 16.48
CA TYR A 522 18.03 20.38 17.24
C TYR A 522 19.45 19.89 16.90
N ASN A 523 20.20 19.44 17.90
CA ASN A 523 21.53 18.86 17.69
C ASN A 523 21.44 17.62 16.82
N GLU A 524 22.31 17.54 15.82
CA GLU A 524 22.30 16.53 14.76
C GLU A 524 22.59 15.11 15.28
N GLU A 525 23.36 15.01 16.38
CA GLU A 525 23.75 13.73 16.97
C GLU A 525 22.60 12.89 17.55
N ASP A 526 21.40 13.49 17.79
CA ASP A 526 20.27 12.85 18.45
C ASP A 526 19.09 12.53 17.52
N ILE A 527 19.18 12.86 16.23
CA ILE A 527 18.07 12.71 15.29
C ILE A 527 18.35 11.57 14.32
N TYR A 528 17.42 10.63 14.28
CA TYR A 528 17.40 9.50 13.37
C TYR A 528 16.17 9.55 12.47
N ILE A 529 16.20 8.82 11.37
CA ILE A 529 15.10 8.74 10.40
C ILE A 529 14.06 7.69 10.78
N PHE A 530 12.87 7.82 10.21
CA PHE A 530 11.92 6.71 10.18
C PHE A 530 12.34 5.70 9.10
N ARG A 531 12.13 4.41 9.40
CA ARG A 531 12.45 3.33 8.45
C ARG A 531 11.72 3.53 7.12
N SER A 532 12.40 3.29 6.01
CA SER A 532 11.81 3.28 4.68
C SER A 532 10.66 2.26 4.57
N LEU A 533 9.83 2.42 3.56
CA LEU A 533 8.71 1.52 3.31
C LEU A 533 9.23 0.13 2.90
N GLN A 534 8.68 -0.91 3.51
CA GLN A 534 8.94 -2.29 3.13
C GLN A 534 7.74 -2.81 2.32
N PHE A 535 7.99 -3.16 1.07
CA PHE A 535 6.95 -3.64 0.17
C PHE A 535 6.90 -5.16 0.15
N ASN A 536 5.69 -5.72 0.06
CA ASN A 536 5.47 -7.17 -0.07
C ASN A 536 5.51 -7.66 -1.52
N THR A 537 5.92 -6.83 -2.45
CA THR A 537 6.04 -7.14 -3.87
C THR A 537 7.27 -6.43 -4.44
N LEU A 538 7.76 -6.92 -5.56
CA LEU A 538 8.91 -6.36 -6.25
C LEU A 538 8.51 -5.85 -7.63
N PRO A 539 9.13 -4.78 -8.14
CA PRO A 539 8.96 -4.33 -9.51
C PRO A 539 9.79 -5.24 -10.42
N VAL A 540 9.14 -6.18 -11.08
CA VAL A 540 9.82 -7.21 -11.90
C VAL A 540 9.63 -7.02 -13.40
N VAL A 541 8.70 -6.18 -13.83
CA VAL A 541 8.47 -5.85 -15.23
C VAL A 541 9.18 -4.55 -15.56
N LYS A 542 10.00 -4.56 -16.59
CA LYS A 542 10.73 -3.38 -17.07
C LYS A 542 10.36 -3.02 -18.50
N THR A 543 10.34 -1.72 -18.79
CA THR A 543 10.07 -1.18 -20.12
C THR A 543 11.04 -0.06 -20.42
N ALA A 544 11.65 -0.09 -21.58
CA ALA A 544 12.53 0.99 -22.05
C ALA A 544 11.70 2.10 -22.70
N THR A 545 12.10 3.34 -22.46
CA THR A 545 11.43 4.54 -22.94
C THR A 545 12.39 5.48 -23.62
N GLU A 546 11.98 6.00 -24.77
CA GLU A 546 12.73 6.98 -25.55
C GLU A 546 11.79 8.10 -26.00
N PRO A 547 12.22 9.37 -26.03
CA PRO A 547 11.45 10.44 -26.64
C PRO A 547 11.45 10.27 -28.18
N LEU A 548 10.33 10.59 -28.83
CA LEU A 548 10.29 10.59 -30.30
C LEU A 548 11.29 11.61 -30.88
N ASN A 549 11.41 12.77 -30.24
CA ASN A 549 12.38 13.79 -30.60
C ASN A 549 13.55 13.76 -29.58
N PRO A 550 14.77 13.45 -29.99
CA PRO A 550 15.94 13.42 -29.09
C PRO A 550 16.18 14.73 -28.33
N SER A 551 15.79 15.88 -28.90
CA SER A 551 15.91 17.19 -28.25
C SER A 551 15.02 17.34 -26.99
N GLU A 552 13.99 16.49 -26.83
CA GLU A 552 13.06 16.49 -25.69
C GLU A 552 13.52 15.55 -24.55
N LEU A 553 14.67 14.92 -24.69
CA LEU A 553 15.22 14.03 -23.66
C LEU A 553 15.31 14.68 -22.27
N PRO A 554 15.73 15.94 -22.09
CA PRO A 554 15.75 16.57 -20.76
C PRO A 554 14.37 16.64 -20.10
N LYS A 555 13.31 16.92 -20.89
CA LYS A 555 11.93 16.94 -20.38
C LYS A 555 11.47 15.55 -19.94
N MET A 556 11.80 14.52 -20.72
CA MET A 556 11.47 13.14 -20.36
C MET A 556 12.20 12.72 -19.08
N VAL A 557 13.47 13.06 -18.92
CA VAL A 557 14.26 12.75 -17.70
C VAL A 557 13.66 13.42 -16.47
N GLU A 558 13.22 14.69 -16.60
CA GLU A 558 12.51 15.38 -15.53
C GLU A 558 11.17 14.70 -15.22
N GLY A 559 10.41 14.31 -16.25
CA GLY A 559 9.20 13.52 -16.10
C GLY A 559 9.43 12.20 -15.37
N LEU A 560 10.52 11.48 -15.69
CA LEU A 560 10.90 10.25 -15.00
C LEU A 560 11.22 10.48 -13.51
N ARG A 561 11.87 11.58 -13.16
CA ARG A 561 12.07 11.97 -11.74
C ARG A 561 10.74 12.21 -11.02
N LYS A 562 9.80 12.88 -11.67
CA LYS A 562 8.44 13.09 -11.12
C LYS A 562 7.67 11.78 -10.98
N ILE A 563 7.79 10.84 -11.91
CA ILE A 563 7.25 9.48 -11.80
C ILE A 563 7.81 8.77 -10.57
N SER A 564 9.12 8.82 -10.38
CA SER A 564 9.76 8.22 -9.21
C SER A 564 9.22 8.77 -7.89
N LYS A 565 8.88 10.06 -7.84
CA LYS A 565 8.24 10.71 -6.68
C LYS A 565 6.77 10.30 -6.49
N SER A 566 6.02 10.17 -7.59
CA SER A 566 4.57 9.91 -7.57
C SER A 566 4.23 8.46 -7.26
N TYR A 567 5.07 7.51 -7.69
CA TYR A 567 4.84 6.06 -7.54
C TYR A 567 5.86 5.46 -6.59
N PRO A 568 5.45 5.01 -5.39
CA PRO A 568 6.39 4.56 -4.35
C PRO A 568 7.30 3.42 -4.78
N LEU A 569 6.80 2.46 -5.55
CA LEU A 569 7.55 1.26 -5.95
C LEU A 569 8.17 1.37 -7.36
N ALA A 570 7.82 2.38 -8.16
CA ALA A 570 8.42 2.56 -9.47
C ALA A 570 9.90 2.90 -9.35
N ILE A 571 10.73 2.21 -10.10
CA ILE A 571 12.17 2.45 -10.19
C ILE A 571 12.49 2.91 -11.60
N THR A 572 13.16 4.05 -11.71
CA THR A 572 13.68 4.56 -12.99
C THR A 572 15.19 4.38 -13.01
N LYS A 573 15.72 3.76 -14.05
CA LYS A 573 17.14 3.45 -14.21
C LYS A 573 17.60 3.82 -15.61
N VAL A 574 18.85 4.22 -15.73
CA VAL A 574 19.53 4.35 -17.02
C VAL A 574 20.42 3.11 -17.17
N GLU A 575 20.18 2.32 -18.21
CA GLU A 575 20.99 1.14 -18.51
C GLU A 575 22.33 1.55 -19.14
N GLU A 576 23.30 0.65 -19.19
CA GLU A 576 24.61 0.92 -19.82
C GLU A 576 24.51 1.29 -21.30
N SER A 577 23.46 0.80 -21.98
CA SER A 577 23.12 1.20 -23.37
C SER A 577 22.71 2.67 -23.52
N GLY A 578 22.46 3.39 -22.41
CA GLY A 578 21.91 4.75 -22.40
C GLY A 578 20.38 4.78 -22.47
N GLU A 579 19.71 3.64 -22.49
CA GLU A 579 18.25 3.56 -22.47
C GLU A 579 17.69 3.88 -21.07
N HIS A 580 16.62 4.65 -21.05
CA HIS A 580 15.89 4.92 -19.82
C HIS A 580 14.83 3.83 -19.61
N THR A 581 14.98 3.05 -18.54
CA THR A 581 14.07 1.98 -18.20
C THR A 581 13.23 2.33 -16.96
N ILE A 582 12.00 1.86 -16.97
CA ILE A 582 11.08 1.96 -15.84
C ILE A 582 10.72 0.54 -15.41
N LEU A 583 10.87 0.28 -14.11
CA LEU A 583 10.47 -0.97 -13.50
C LEU A 583 9.17 -0.77 -12.73
N GLY A 584 8.24 -1.71 -12.89
CA GLY A 584 6.94 -1.72 -12.21
C GLY A 584 6.49 -3.12 -11.85
N THR A 585 5.38 -3.20 -11.14
CA THR A 585 4.83 -4.45 -10.61
C THR A 585 4.06 -5.29 -11.63
N GLY A 586 3.58 -4.66 -12.70
CA GLY A 586 2.81 -5.34 -13.74
C GLY A 586 2.37 -4.41 -14.86
N GLU A 587 1.66 -4.95 -15.85
CA GLU A 587 1.24 -4.21 -17.05
C GLU A 587 0.37 -2.98 -16.73
N LEU A 588 -0.63 -3.13 -15.86
CA LEU A 588 -1.54 -2.03 -15.50
C LEU A 588 -0.81 -0.90 -14.77
N TYR A 589 0.16 -1.24 -13.94
CA TYR A 589 1.00 -0.27 -13.24
C TYR A 589 1.85 0.55 -14.22
N LEU A 590 2.51 -0.13 -15.16
CA LEU A 590 3.30 0.51 -16.21
C LEU A 590 2.44 1.35 -17.15
N ASP A 591 1.25 0.87 -17.53
CA ASP A 591 0.32 1.65 -18.35
C ASP A 591 -0.10 2.97 -17.68
N SER A 592 -0.36 2.93 -16.37
CA SER A 592 -0.66 4.13 -15.60
C SER A 592 0.52 5.10 -15.52
N ILE A 593 1.74 4.57 -15.33
CA ILE A 593 2.97 5.37 -15.35
C ILE A 593 3.21 6.01 -16.72
N MET A 594 3.03 5.25 -17.80
CA MET A 594 3.23 5.75 -19.16
C MET A 594 2.23 6.85 -19.52
N LYS A 595 0.98 6.69 -19.10
CA LYS A 595 -0.03 7.74 -19.25
C LYS A 595 0.36 9.00 -18.50
N ASP A 596 0.75 8.88 -17.24
CA ASP A 596 1.18 10.02 -16.43
C ASP A 596 2.44 10.69 -16.99
N LEU A 597 3.39 9.90 -17.48
CA LEU A 597 4.60 10.44 -18.11
C LEU A 597 4.26 11.28 -19.34
N ARG A 598 3.40 10.78 -20.23
CA ARG A 598 3.04 11.46 -21.47
C ARG A 598 2.16 12.67 -21.26
N GLU A 599 1.12 12.54 -20.42
CA GLU A 599 0.06 13.54 -20.30
C GLU A 599 0.31 14.57 -19.18
N LEU A 600 0.98 14.16 -18.08
CA LEU A 600 1.09 15.00 -16.88
C LEU A 600 2.50 15.56 -16.65
N TYR A 601 3.53 14.71 -16.72
CA TYR A 601 4.85 15.08 -16.19
C TYR A 601 5.86 15.51 -17.23
N SER A 602 5.85 14.95 -18.44
CA SER A 602 6.79 15.36 -19.50
C SER A 602 6.12 16.09 -20.65
N GLU A 603 4.85 15.85 -20.92
CA GLU A 603 4.12 16.36 -22.08
C GLU A 603 4.84 16.08 -23.41
N VAL A 604 5.50 14.95 -23.49
CA VAL A 604 6.33 14.53 -24.62
C VAL A 604 5.78 13.21 -25.15
N GLU A 605 5.73 13.07 -26.46
CA GLU A 605 5.46 11.77 -27.05
C GLU A 605 6.64 10.82 -26.84
N VAL A 606 6.39 9.75 -26.09
CA VAL A 606 7.36 8.75 -25.70
C VAL A 606 7.12 7.46 -26.44
N LYS A 607 8.14 6.96 -27.14
CA LYS A 607 8.17 5.62 -27.69
C LYS A 607 8.46 4.63 -26.53
N VAL A 608 7.69 3.58 -26.48
CA VAL A 608 7.78 2.54 -25.43
C VAL A 608 8.15 1.23 -26.11
N ALA A 609 9.22 0.59 -25.61
CA ALA A 609 9.60 -0.73 -26.07
C ALA A 609 8.67 -1.80 -25.48
N ASP A 610 8.68 -2.99 -26.06
CA ASP A 610 7.96 -4.13 -25.50
C ASP A 610 8.44 -4.41 -24.07
N PRO A 611 7.52 -4.77 -23.15
CA PRO A 611 7.89 -5.03 -21.77
C PRO A 611 8.78 -6.27 -21.67
N VAL A 612 9.80 -6.16 -20.84
CA VAL A 612 10.77 -7.23 -20.54
C VAL A 612 10.72 -7.53 -19.05
N VAL A 613 11.34 -8.60 -18.64
CA VAL A 613 11.36 -9.04 -17.25
C VAL A 613 12.76 -8.88 -16.67
N SER A 614 12.86 -8.49 -15.41
CA SER A 614 14.11 -8.53 -14.65
C SER A 614 14.47 -9.97 -14.31
N PHE A 615 15.73 -10.36 -14.54
CA PHE A 615 16.26 -11.66 -14.12
C PHE A 615 17.17 -11.49 -12.90
N CYS A 616 17.51 -12.59 -12.27
CA CYS A 616 18.58 -12.69 -11.29
C CYS A 616 19.57 -13.77 -11.73
N GLU A 617 20.80 -13.67 -11.28
CA GLU A 617 21.83 -14.66 -11.52
C GLU A 617 22.04 -15.50 -10.26
N THR A 618 22.18 -16.80 -10.40
CA THR A 618 22.40 -17.73 -9.28
C THR A 618 23.36 -18.83 -9.64
N VAL A 619 23.75 -19.61 -8.65
CA VAL A 619 24.55 -20.84 -8.81
C VAL A 619 23.79 -22.03 -8.25
N VAL A 620 24.04 -23.20 -8.80
CA VAL A 620 23.38 -24.47 -8.41
C VAL A 620 24.32 -25.36 -7.60
N GLU A 621 25.60 -25.31 -7.87
CA GLU A 621 26.63 -26.15 -7.24
C GLU A 621 27.74 -25.30 -6.64
N SER A 622 28.57 -25.90 -5.80
CA SER A 622 29.79 -25.26 -5.31
C SER A 622 30.82 -25.09 -6.42
N SER A 623 31.64 -24.06 -6.34
CA SER A 623 32.73 -23.84 -7.28
C SER A 623 33.61 -25.09 -7.41
N SER A 624 33.84 -25.51 -8.65
CA SER A 624 34.65 -26.70 -8.96
C SER A 624 36.13 -26.56 -8.55
N MET A 625 36.61 -25.32 -8.45
CA MET A 625 37.97 -24.95 -8.06
C MET A 625 38.00 -23.75 -7.13
N LYS A 626 39.04 -23.61 -6.34
CA LYS A 626 39.34 -22.39 -5.58
C LYS A 626 39.80 -21.32 -6.56
N CYS A 627 38.98 -20.29 -6.75
CA CYS A 627 39.27 -19.17 -7.65
C CYS A 627 40.05 -18.09 -6.93
N PHE A 628 41.07 -17.54 -7.55
CA PHE A 628 41.85 -16.46 -7.00
C PHE A 628 42.03 -15.30 -7.96
N ALA A 629 42.21 -14.11 -7.42
CA ALA A 629 42.64 -12.95 -8.18
C ALA A 629 43.76 -12.22 -7.44
N GLU A 630 44.70 -11.71 -8.20
CA GLU A 630 45.78 -10.85 -7.69
C GLU A 630 45.51 -9.41 -8.02
N THR A 631 45.88 -8.51 -7.09
CA THR A 631 45.86 -7.06 -7.37
C THR A 631 46.83 -6.71 -8.50
N PRO A 632 46.61 -5.59 -9.22
CA PRO A 632 47.52 -5.17 -10.30
C PRO A 632 48.99 -5.05 -9.87
N ASN A 633 49.24 -4.70 -8.61
CA ASN A 633 50.59 -4.63 -8.04
C ASN A 633 51.17 -6.01 -7.66
N LYS A 634 50.41 -7.12 -7.84
CA LYS A 634 50.75 -8.51 -7.50
C LYS A 634 51.19 -8.76 -6.04
N LYS A 635 50.87 -7.85 -5.14
CA LYS A 635 51.22 -7.97 -3.72
C LYS A 635 50.10 -8.53 -2.86
N ASN A 636 48.86 -8.51 -3.35
CA ASN A 636 47.71 -9.06 -2.68
C ASN A 636 47.06 -10.14 -3.53
N LYS A 637 46.58 -11.17 -2.91
CA LYS A 637 45.85 -12.30 -3.52
C LYS A 637 44.68 -12.63 -2.65
N ILE A 638 43.48 -12.77 -3.23
CA ILE A 638 42.26 -13.17 -2.57
C ILE A 638 41.74 -14.41 -3.27
N THR A 639 41.39 -15.44 -2.49
CA THR A 639 40.85 -16.70 -3.01
C THR A 639 39.44 -16.91 -2.45
N MET A 640 38.47 -17.14 -3.33
CA MET A 640 37.09 -17.38 -2.96
C MET A 640 36.51 -18.61 -3.63
N ILE A 641 35.44 -19.12 -3.02
CA ILE A 641 34.54 -20.11 -3.62
C ILE A 641 33.11 -19.59 -3.47
N ALA A 642 32.24 -19.97 -4.39
CA ALA A 642 30.82 -19.68 -4.36
C ALA A 642 30.03 -20.98 -4.16
N GLU A 643 28.97 -20.90 -3.34
CA GLU A 643 28.08 -22.00 -3.07
C GLU A 643 26.64 -21.51 -3.07
N PRO A 644 25.63 -22.35 -3.40
CA PRO A 644 24.24 -21.98 -3.24
C PRO A 644 23.86 -21.80 -1.76
N LEU A 645 22.98 -20.86 -1.45
CA LEU A 645 22.38 -20.72 -0.13
C LEU A 645 21.32 -21.79 0.11
N GLU A 646 21.06 -22.05 1.37
CA GLU A 646 19.98 -22.92 1.82
C GLU A 646 18.62 -22.32 1.45
N LYS A 647 17.64 -23.17 1.16
CA LYS A 647 16.28 -22.74 0.78
C LYS A 647 15.63 -21.93 1.90
N GLY A 648 15.06 -20.80 1.53
CA GLY A 648 14.35 -19.90 2.43
C GLY A 648 15.25 -18.87 3.15
N LEU A 649 16.57 -19.03 3.11
CA LEU A 649 17.48 -18.09 3.79
C LEU A 649 17.52 -16.72 3.10
N ALA A 650 17.50 -16.69 1.78
CA ALA A 650 17.48 -15.44 1.03
C ALA A 650 16.21 -14.62 1.32
N GLU A 651 15.07 -15.29 1.38
CA GLU A 651 13.79 -14.68 1.71
C GLU A 651 13.77 -14.15 3.16
N ASP A 652 14.37 -14.87 4.10
CA ASP A 652 14.49 -14.41 5.48
C ASP A 652 15.34 -13.15 5.62
N ILE A 653 16.41 -13.05 4.85
CA ILE A 653 17.28 -11.85 4.84
C ILE A 653 16.53 -10.66 4.22
N GLU A 654 15.85 -10.87 3.09
CA GLU A 654 15.09 -9.83 2.41
C GLU A 654 13.91 -9.32 3.24
N ASN A 655 13.24 -10.21 3.97
CA ASN A 655 12.13 -9.86 4.85
C ASN A 655 12.57 -9.22 6.18
N GLY A 656 13.88 -9.10 6.41
CA GLY A 656 14.42 -8.50 7.64
C GLY A 656 14.25 -9.37 8.90
N ILE A 657 13.97 -10.67 8.74
CA ILE A 657 13.87 -11.62 9.85
C ILE A 657 15.24 -11.79 10.52
N VAL A 658 16.30 -11.65 9.74
CA VAL A 658 17.68 -11.60 10.20
C VAL A 658 18.38 -10.35 9.68
N SER A 659 19.16 -9.68 10.54
CA SER A 659 19.93 -8.48 10.19
C SER A 659 21.41 -8.69 10.51
N ILE A 660 22.28 -8.13 9.66
CA ILE A 660 23.72 -8.13 9.89
C ILE A 660 24.12 -7.29 11.12
N ASP A 661 23.29 -6.33 11.51
CA ASP A 661 23.53 -5.44 12.66
C ASP A 661 23.26 -6.14 14.01
N TRP A 662 22.75 -7.37 13.99
CA TRP A 662 22.58 -8.16 15.22
C TRP A 662 23.91 -8.49 15.89
N ASN A 663 23.86 -8.70 17.20
CA ASN A 663 25.01 -9.23 17.93
C ASN A 663 25.41 -10.60 17.35
N ARG A 664 26.70 -10.81 17.14
CA ARG A 664 27.28 -12.06 16.57
C ARG A 664 26.78 -13.34 17.27
N LYS A 665 26.41 -13.27 18.54
CA LYS A 665 25.85 -14.41 19.26
C LYS A 665 24.43 -14.72 18.79
N ALA A 666 23.59 -13.69 18.74
CA ALA A 666 22.20 -13.84 18.25
C ALA A 666 22.15 -14.30 16.78
N LEU A 667 23.02 -13.74 15.94
CA LEU A 667 23.20 -14.16 14.55
C LEU A 667 23.60 -15.63 14.46
N GLY A 668 24.59 -16.06 15.24
CA GLY A 668 25.03 -17.46 15.29
C GLY A 668 23.93 -18.41 15.74
N ASP A 669 23.19 -18.06 16.78
CA ASP A 669 22.09 -18.87 17.30
C ASP A 669 20.94 -19.01 16.26
N PHE A 670 20.61 -17.94 15.52
CA PHE A 670 19.61 -17.98 14.44
C PHE A 670 20.01 -18.95 13.33
N PHE A 671 21.20 -18.80 12.78
CA PHE A 671 21.68 -19.66 11.68
C PHE A 671 21.81 -21.13 12.11
N LYS A 672 22.23 -21.38 13.34
CA LYS A 672 22.31 -22.73 13.89
C LYS A 672 20.92 -23.36 14.06
N THR A 673 19.98 -22.62 14.67
CA THR A 673 18.66 -23.16 15.01
C THR A 673 17.79 -23.41 13.78
N LYS A 674 17.83 -22.51 12.79
CA LYS A 674 16.93 -22.54 11.63
C LYS A 674 17.54 -23.26 10.42
N TYR A 675 18.85 -23.10 10.19
CA TYR A 675 19.54 -23.59 8.99
C TYR A 675 20.63 -24.61 9.26
N ASP A 676 20.82 -25.00 10.51
CA ASP A 676 21.82 -25.99 10.95
C ASP A 676 23.28 -25.65 10.55
N TRP A 677 23.60 -24.33 10.52
CA TRP A 677 24.96 -23.90 10.24
C TRP A 677 25.89 -24.18 11.44
N ASP A 678 27.16 -24.41 11.13
CA ASP A 678 28.19 -24.40 12.17
C ASP A 678 28.28 -23.01 12.82
N LEU A 679 28.39 -23.01 14.14
CA LEU A 679 28.41 -21.79 14.94
C LEU A 679 29.60 -20.87 14.60
N LEU A 680 30.73 -21.44 14.20
CA LEU A 680 31.91 -20.68 13.79
C LEU A 680 31.68 -20.00 12.44
N ALA A 681 31.11 -20.74 11.47
CA ALA A 681 30.75 -20.20 10.16
C ALA A 681 29.74 -19.06 10.29
N ALA A 682 28.71 -19.25 11.12
CA ALA A 682 27.68 -18.22 11.33
C ALA A 682 28.22 -16.93 11.99
N ARG A 683 29.24 -17.04 12.84
CA ARG A 683 29.91 -15.87 13.46
C ARG A 683 30.93 -15.20 12.54
N SER A 684 31.36 -15.86 11.48
CA SER A 684 32.31 -15.35 10.49
C SER A 684 31.64 -14.64 9.30
N ILE A 685 30.34 -14.45 9.32
CA ILE A 685 29.63 -13.66 8.32
C ILE A 685 30.09 -12.20 8.37
N TRP A 686 30.51 -11.67 7.23
CA TRP A 686 30.98 -10.31 7.12
C TRP A 686 29.91 -9.35 6.65
N ALA A 687 29.17 -9.72 5.63
CA ALA A 687 28.14 -8.87 5.02
C ALA A 687 27.10 -9.68 4.25
N PHE A 688 25.97 -9.04 4.06
CA PHE A 688 24.99 -9.43 3.05
C PHE A 688 25.20 -8.60 1.79
N GLY A 689 24.77 -9.07 0.65
CA GLY A 689 24.93 -8.36 -0.62
C GLY A 689 23.72 -8.50 -1.54
N PRO A 690 23.40 -7.48 -2.35
CA PRO A 690 24.16 -6.26 -2.69
C PRO A 690 24.09 -5.14 -1.63
N ASP A 691 23.24 -5.25 -0.64
CA ASP A 691 23.08 -4.32 0.47
C ASP A 691 22.85 -5.07 1.81
N LYS A 692 22.52 -4.38 2.90
CA LYS A 692 22.30 -4.98 4.22
C LYS A 692 21.13 -5.99 4.28
N GLN A 693 20.25 -5.97 3.31
CA GLN A 693 19.10 -6.89 3.17
C GLN A 693 19.18 -7.75 1.91
N GLY A 694 20.33 -7.79 1.27
CA GLY A 694 20.54 -8.53 0.04
C GLY A 694 20.56 -10.06 0.23
N PRO A 695 20.15 -10.82 -0.77
CA PRO A 695 19.95 -12.27 -0.68
C PRO A 695 21.24 -13.08 -0.84
N ASN A 696 22.41 -12.48 -0.65
CA ASN A 696 23.72 -13.15 -0.74
C ASN A 696 24.51 -12.94 0.53
N ILE A 697 25.42 -13.84 0.82
CA ILE A 697 26.26 -13.81 2.01
C ILE A 697 27.75 -13.88 1.64
N LEU A 698 28.53 -13.02 2.26
CA LEU A 698 29.99 -13.11 2.27
C LEU A 698 30.45 -13.54 3.66
N LEU A 699 31.24 -14.59 3.73
CA LEU A 699 31.82 -15.08 4.97
C LEU A 699 33.31 -15.35 4.86
N ASP A 700 33.99 -15.26 6.00
CA ASP A 700 35.42 -15.53 6.14
C ASP A 700 35.63 -16.97 6.64
N ASP A 701 36.04 -17.85 5.74
CA ASP A 701 36.34 -19.26 6.01
C ASP A 701 37.88 -19.52 6.05
N THR A 702 38.68 -18.48 6.27
CA THR A 702 40.14 -18.61 6.33
C THR A 702 40.58 -19.13 7.70
N LEU A 703 41.62 -19.95 7.71
CA LEU A 703 42.21 -20.48 8.93
C LEU A 703 43.21 -19.48 9.57
N PRO A 704 43.13 -19.24 10.86
CA PRO A 704 44.09 -18.34 11.54
C PRO A 704 45.56 -18.77 11.44
N THR A 705 45.79 -20.04 11.14
CA THR A 705 47.15 -20.62 10.97
C THR A 705 47.76 -20.32 9.59
N GLU A 706 46.91 -20.00 8.60
CA GLU A 706 47.35 -19.80 7.23
C GLU A 706 47.28 -18.32 6.82
N VAL A 707 46.37 -17.56 7.39
CA VAL A 707 46.12 -16.15 7.04
C VAL A 707 46.24 -15.25 8.25
N ASP A 708 46.90 -14.13 8.07
CA ASP A 708 46.96 -13.08 9.10
C ASP A 708 45.61 -12.34 9.19
N LYS A 709 44.83 -12.65 10.23
CA LYS A 709 43.49 -12.07 10.45
C LYS A 709 43.53 -10.56 10.71
N GLY A 710 44.64 -10.01 11.21
CA GLY A 710 44.80 -8.57 11.41
C GLY A 710 44.92 -7.82 10.11
N LEU A 711 45.71 -8.32 9.16
CA LEU A 711 45.85 -7.76 7.83
C LEU A 711 44.58 -7.93 7.00
N LEU A 712 43.96 -9.10 7.10
CA LEU A 712 42.67 -9.35 6.42
C LEU A 712 41.55 -8.44 6.95
N GLY A 713 41.49 -8.24 8.28
CA GLY A 713 40.55 -7.32 8.90
C GLY A 713 40.73 -5.85 8.47
N ALA A 714 41.98 -5.44 8.20
CA ALA A 714 42.24 -4.08 7.72
C ALA A 714 41.72 -3.77 6.31
N VAL A 715 41.46 -4.80 5.49
CA VAL A 715 40.89 -4.66 4.14
C VAL A 715 39.45 -5.16 4.03
N LYS A 716 38.86 -5.52 5.16
CA LYS A 716 37.50 -6.07 5.22
C LYS A 716 36.50 -5.23 4.46
N ASP A 717 36.45 -3.93 4.74
CA ASP A 717 35.45 -3.01 4.15
C ASP A 717 35.63 -2.89 2.63
N SER A 718 36.87 -2.91 2.13
CA SER A 718 37.15 -2.90 0.70
C SER A 718 36.72 -4.20 0.01
N ILE A 719 36.89 -5.35 0.66
CA ILE A 719 36.42 -6.65 0.14
C ILE A 719 34.90 -6.69 0.15
N VAL A 720 34.25 -6.21 1.22
CA VAL A 720 32.79 -6.13 1.30
C VAL A 720 32.22 -5.25 0.21
N GLN A 721 32.81 -4.07 -0.04
CA GLN A 721 32.37 -3.19 -1.14
C GLN A 721 32.52 -3.87 -2.51
N GLY A 722 33.64 -4.56 -2.75
CA GLY A 722 33.84 -5.31 -3.99
C GLY A 722 32.87 -6.44 -4.20
N PHE A 723 32.54 -7.16 -3.13
CA PHE A 723 31.49 -8.19 -3.13
C PHE A 723 30.10 -7.60 -3.37
N GLN A 724 29.72 -6.53 -2.70
CA GLN A 724 28.43 -5.89 -2.88
C GLN A 724 28.26 -5.30 -4.26
N TRP A 725 29.32 -4.74 -4.83
CA TRP A 725 29.29 -4.28 -6.22
C TRP A 725 29.13 -5.46 -7.19
N GLY A 726 29.86 -6.56 -7.00
CA GLY A 726 29.68 -7.76 -7.79
C GLY A 726 28.32 -8.41 -7.65
N ALA A 727 27.72 -8.37 -6.46
CA ALA A 727 26.38 -8.90 -6.22
C ALA A 727 25.28 -8.05 -6.87
N ARG A 728 25.50 -6.75 -7.07
CA ARG A 728 24.56 -5.85 -7.73
C ARG A 728 24.51 -6.06 -9.24
N GLU A 729 25.63 -6.31 -9.85
CA GLU A 729 25.82 -6.51 -11.28
C GLU A 729 26.58 -7.80 -11.50
N GLY A 730 25.86 -8.89 -11.82
CA GLY A 730 26.45 -10.22 -11.98
C GLY A 730 27.22 -10.40 -13.30
N PRO A 731 28.02 -11.48 -13.43
CA PRO A 731 28.90 -11.69 -14.57
C PRO A 731 28.22 -12.22 -15.84
N LEU A 732 26.96 -12.66 -15.79
CA LEU A 732 26.27 -13.24 -16.95
C LEU A 732 25.60 -12.16 -17.81
N CYS A 733 24.76 -11.33 -17.21
CA CYS A 733 23.92 -10.36 -17.91
C CYS A 733 23.72 -9.05 -17.13
N ASP A 734 24.65 -8.72 -16.23
CA ASP A 734 24.60 -7.53 -15.35
C ASP A 734 23.33 -7.43 -14.46
N GLU A 735 22.67 -8.56 -14.23
CA GLU A 735 21.55 -8.66 -13.33
C GLU A 735 21.99 -9.01 -11.90
N PRO A 736 21.21 -8.67 -10.85
CA PRO A 736 21.59 -8.95 -9.46
C PRO A 736 21.82 -10.44 -9.21
N ILE A 737 22.85 -10.74 -8.44
CA ILE A 737 23.11 -12.11 -7.96
C ILE A 737 22.15 -12.41 -6.80
N ARG A 738 21.61 -13.64 -6.76
CA ARG A 738 20.68 -14.10 -5.74
C ARG A 738 21.00 -15.53 -5.31
N ASN A 739 20.77 -15.82 -4.05
CA ASN A 739 20.94 -17.17 -3.47
C ASN A 739 22.37 -17.71 -3.51
N VAL A 740 23.38 -16.84 -3.36
CA VAL A 740 24.78 -17.25 -3.39
C VAL A 740 25.49 -16.91 -2.10
N LYS A 741 26.29 -17.85 -1.63
CA LYS A 741 27.19 -17.74 -0.48
C LYS A 741 28.63 -17.71 -1.00
N PHE A 742 29.31 -16.61 -0.77
CA PHE A 742 30.74 -16.47 -1.10
C PHE A 742 31.59 -16.71 0.15
N LYS A 743 32.56 -17.59 0.04
CA LYS A 743 33.50 -17.90 1.11
C LYS A 743 34.91 -17.44 0.72
N ILE A 744 35.53 -16.64 1.57
CA ILE A 744 36.95 -16.35 1.46
C ILE A 744 37.71 -17.53 2.08
N VAL A 745 38.45 -18.24 1.26
CA VAL A 745 39.15 -19.46 1.69
C VAL A 745 40.61 -19.20 2.00
N ASP A 746 41.26 -18.27 1.27
CA ASP A 746 42.64 -17.89 1.46
C ASP A 746 42.84 -16.41 1.08
N ALA A 747 43.72 -15.73 1.76
CA ALA A 747 44.07 -14.35 1.45
C ALA A 747 45.51 -14.03 1.81
N ARG A 748 46.21 -13.47 0.86
CA ARG A 748 47.54 -12.91 1.07
C ARG A 748 47.49 -11.39 0.90
N ILE A 749 47.68 -10.66 2.00
CA ILE A 749 47.55 -9.19 2.01
C ILE A 749 48.92 -8.58 2.35
N ALA A 750 49.27 -7.53 1.62
CA ALA A 750 50.52 -6.82 1.85
C ALA A 750 50.54 -6.12 3.22
N PRO A 751 51.64 -6.18 3.95
CA PRO A 751 51.76 -5.54 5.27
C PRO A 751 51.72 -4.01 5.18
N GLU A 752 52.19 -3.43 4.09
CA GLU A 752 52.26 -1.97 3.91
C GLU A 752 50.92 -1.40 3.43
N PRO A 753 50.38 -0.39 4.13
CA PRO A 753 49.08 0.24 3.74
C PRO A 753 49.05 0.76 2.30
N LEU A 754 50.17 1.31 1.79
CA LEU A 754 50.27 1.83 0.42
C LEU A 754 49.94 0.78 -0.65
N HIS A 755 50.19 -0.49 -0.39
CA HIS A 755 50.03 -1.59 -1.35
C HIS A 755 48.68 -2.29 -1.23
N ARG A 756 47.89 -1.98 -0.19
CA ARG A 756 46.57 -2.55 0.06
C ARG A 756 45.44 -1.51 0.02
N GLY A 757 45.61 -0.44 -0.73
CA GLY A 757 44.59 0.60 -0.91
C GLY A 757 43.27 0.06 -1.48
N SER A 758 42.18 0.72 -1.18
CA SER A 758 40.82 0.35 -1.64
C SER A 758 40.72 0.21 -3.16
N GLY A 759 41.37 1.12 -3.93
CA GLY A 759 41.40 1.08 -5.39
C GLY A 759 42.08 -0.16 -5.99
N GLN A 760 42.91 -0.89 -5.19
CA GLN A 760 43.49 -2.17 -5.56
C GLN A 760 42.59 -3.36 -5.16
N ILE A 761 42.00 -3.30 -3.98
CA ILE A 761 41.29 -4.43 -3.37
C ILE A 761 39.85 -4.57 -3.93
N ILE A 762 39.10 -3.47 -4.07
CA ILE A 762 37.70 -3.50 -4.51
C ILE A 762 37.54 -4.18 -5.89
N PRO A 763 38.29 -3.79 -6.96
CA PRO A 763 38.15 -4.44 -8.26
C PRO A 763 38.61 -5.89 -8.21
N THR A 764 39.59 -6.21 -7.36
CA THR A 764 40.10 -7.58 -7.22
C THR A 764 39.09 -8.49 -6.53
N ALA A 765 38.44 -8.00 -5.47
CA ALA A 765 37.37 -8.72 -4.79
C ALA A 765 36.18 -9.00 -5.73
N ARG A 766 35.79 -8.02 -6.55
CA ARG A 766 34.77 -8.20 -7.59
C ARG A 766 35.17 -9.29 -8.60
N ARG A 767 36.38 -9.24 -9.13
CA ARG A 767 36.86 -10.24 -10.08
C ARG A 767 36.91 -11.65 -9.53
N VAL A 768 37.38 -11.82 -8.28
CA VAL A 768 37.45 -13.16 -7.67
C VAL A 768 36.04 -13.70 -7.39
N ALA A 769 35.09 -12.83 -6.97
CA ALA A 769 33.71 -13.21 -6.80
C ALA A 769 33.10 -13.70 -8.13
N TYR A 770 33.34 -12.98 -9.23
CA TYR A 770 32.89 -13.40 -10.56
C TYR A 770 33.50 -14.72 -11.02
N SER A 771 34.78 -14.90 -10.81
CA SER A 771 35.44 -16.16 -11.14
C SER A 771 34.87 -17.33 -10.34
N ALA A 772 34.67 -17.16 -9.05
CA ALA A 772 34.07 -18.16 -8.19
C ALA A 772 32.62 -18.50 -8.61
N PHE A 773 31.84 -17.48 -8.95
CA PHE A 773 30.47 -17.62 -9.44
C PHE A 773 30.41 -18.42 -10.75
N LEU A 774 31.23 -18.07 -11.75
CA LEU A 774 31.25 -18.75 -13.04
C LEU A 774 31.67 -20.22 -12.95
N MET A 775 32.49 -20.58 -11.94
CA MET A 775 32.90 -21.96 -11.70
C MET A 775 31.89 -22.77 -10.86
N ALA A 776 30.80 -22.17 -10.43
CA ALA A 776 29.78 -22.77 -9.56
C ALA A 776 28.51 -23.18 -10.30
N THR A 777 28.58 -23.51 -11.57
CA THR A 777 27.44 -23.87 -12.42
C THR A 777 26.36 -22.75 -12.41
N PRO A 778 26.62 -21.64 -13.10
CA PRO A 778 25.73 -20.49 -13.06
C PRO A 778 24.40 -20.76 -13.77
N ARG A 779 23.32 -20.14 -13.27
CA ARG A 779 21.97 -20.19 -13.83
C ARG A 779 21.31 -18.84 -13.74
N LEU A 780 20.30 -18.61 -14.57
CA LEU A 780 19.41 -17.47 -14.46
C LEU A 780 18.16 -17.84 -13.64
N MET A 781 17.67 -16.89 -12.87
CA MET A 781 16.38 -16.97 -12.21
C MET A 781 15.39 -15.99 -12.83
N GLU A 782 14.18 -16.46 -13.05
CA GLU A 782 13.06 -15.67 -13.53
C GLU A 782 12.05 -15.43 -12.41
N PRO A 783 11.37 -14.27 -12.38
CA PRO A 783 10.29 -14.05 -11.44
C PRO A 783 9.06 -14.84 -11.85
N VAL A 784 8.30 -15.30 -10.85
CA VAL A 784 7.08 -16.08 -11.03
C VAL A 784 5.93 -15.36 -10.35
N TYR A 785 4.82 -15.20 -11.07
CA TYR A 785 3.57 -14.71 -10.53
C TYR A 785 2.77 -15.84 -9.87
N TYR A 786 2.20 -15.52 -8.72
CA TYR A 786 1.04 -16.23 -8.21
C TYR A 786 -0.20 -15.64 -8.87
N VAL A 787 -0.96 -16.49 -9.54
CA VAL A 787 -2.16 -16.10 -10.29
C VAL A 787 -3.38 -16.70 -9.63
N GLU A 788 -4.37 -15.87 -9.35
CA GLU A 788 -5.67 -16.27 -8.86
C GLU A 788 -6.72 -15.98 -9.94
N ILE A 789 -7.39 -17.01 -10.43
CA ILE A 789 -8.37 -16.92 -11.51
C ILE A 789 -9.75 -17.29 -10.98
N GLN A 790 -10.67 -16.37 -11.08
CA GLN A 790 -12.10 -16.62 -10.81
C GLN A 790 -12.79 -17.04 -12.08
N THR A 791 -13.53 -18.14 -12.02
CA THR A 791 -14.15 -18.72 -13.20
C THR A 791 -15.35 -19.59 -12.86
N PRO A 792 -16.36 -19.73 -13.74
CA PRO A 792 -17.34 -20.80 -13.64
C PRO A 792 -16.73 -22.16 -13.99
N ILE A 793 -17.35 -23.22 -13.54
CA ILE A 793 -16.89 -24.61 -13.75
C ILE A 793 -16.65 -24.96 -15.21
N ASP A 794 -17.50 -24.47 -16.12
CA ASP A 794 -17.47 -24.78 -17.55
C ASP A 794 -16.19 -24.29 -18.26
N CYS A 795 -15.50 -23.32 -17.70
CA CYS A 795 -14.29 -22.71 -18.26
C CYS A 795 -12.98 -23.32 -17.74
N LEU A 796 -13.00 -24.25 -16.77
CA LEU A 796 -11.79 -24.82 -16.15
C LEU A 796 -10.83 -25.44 -17.16
N THR A 797 -11.35 -26.24 -18.12
CA THR A 797 -10.52 -26.88 -19.14
C THR A 797 -9.81 -25.90 -20.06
N ALA A 798 -10.48 -24.78 -20.40
CA ALA A 798 -9.89 -23.69 -21.18
C ALA A 798 -8.75 -23.02 -20.43
N ILE A 799 -8.93 -22.80 -19.13
CA ILE A 799 -7.89 -22.21 -18.27
C ILE A 799 -6.65 -23.08 -18.17
N TYR A 800 -6.83 -24.40 -17.94
CA TYR A 800 -5.70 -25.33 -17.93
C TYR A 800 -4.93 -25.32 -19.24
N THR A 801 -5.64 -25.25 -20.37
CA THR A 801 -5.01 -25.18 -21.70
C THR A 801 -4.19 -23.90 -21.88
N VAL A 802 -4.73 -22.75 -21.49
CA VAL A 802 -4.04 -21.45 -21.60
C VAL A 802 -2.80 -21.42 -20.68
N LEU A 803 -2.92 -21.89 -19.43
CA LEU A 803 -1.81 -21.95 -18.49
C LEU A 803 -0.70 -22.87 -18.98
N SER A 804 -1.04 -24.06 -19.46
CA SER A 804 -0.06 -25.05 -19.97
C SER A 804 0.73 -24.51 -21.17
N ARG A 805 0.10 -23.77 -22.07
CA ARG A 805 0.80 -23.13 -23.19
C ARG A 805 1.82 -22.10 -22.77
N ARG A 806 1.63 -21.48 -21.60
CA ARG A 806 2.47 -20.42 -21.04
C ARG A 806 3.35 -20.88 -19.89
N ARG A 807 3.72 -22.15 -19.86
CA ARG A 807 4.52 -22.75 -18.77
C ARG A 807 3.93 -22.57 -17.36
N GLY A 808 2.62 -22.29 -17.28
CA GLY A 808 1.93 -22.14 -16.01
C GLY A 808 1.71 -23.47 -15.29
N HIS A 809 1.71 -23.45 -13.97
CA HIS A 809 1.50 -24.61 -13.12
C HIS A 809 0.32 -24.35 -12.17
N VAL A 810 -0.74 -25.13 -12.30
CA VAL A 810 -1.89 -25.07 -11.39
C VAL A 810 -1.56 -25.77 -10.08
N THR A 811 -1.75 -25.09 -8.97
CA THR A 811 -1.51 -25.60 -7.62
C THR A 811 -2.77 -26.11 -6.95
N ALA A 812 -3.90 -25.43 -7.15
CA ALA A 812 -5.18 -25.81 -6.57
C ALA A 812 -6.34 -25.21 -7.37
N ASP A 813 -7.46 -25.91 -7.37
CA ASP A 813 -8.75 -25.43 -7.80
C ASP A 813 -9.75 -25.62 -6.65
N VAL A 814 -10.31 -24.52 -6.18
CA VAL A 814 -11.15 -24.50 -4.98
C VAL A 814 -12.54 -23.97 -5.34
N PRO A 815 -13.60 -24.74 -5.10
CA PRO A 815 -14.96 -24.25 -5.26
C PRO A 815 -15.25 -23.18 -4.19
N GLN A 816 -15.89 -22.09 -4.59
CA GLN A 816 -16.30 -21.05 -3.66
C GLN A 816 -17.63 -21.42 -3.01
N PRO A 817 -17.71 -21.60 -1.66
CA PRO A 817 -18.93 -21.99 -1.00
C PRO A 817 -20.09 -21.03 -1.24
N GLY A 818 -21.25 -21.53 -1.63
CA GLY A 818 -22.47 -20.75 -1.87
C GLY A 818 -22.47 -19.94 -3.18
N THR A 819 -21.50 -20.18 -4.09
CA THR A 819 -21.45 -19.56 -5.41
C THR A 819 -21.18 -20.63 -6.48
N PRO A 820 -21.57 -20.40 -7.78
CA PRO A 820 -21.23 -21.30 -8.88
C PRO A 820 -19.78 -21.10 -9.37
N ALA A 821 -18.96 -20.31 -8.67
CA ALA A 821 -17.63 -19.93 -9.09
C ALA A 821 -16.55 -20.85 -8.48
N TYR A 822 -15.47 -21.01 -9.23
CA TYR A 822 -14.22 -21.66 -8.81
C TYR A 822 -13.08 -20.64 -8.76
N ILE A 823 -12.16 -20.86 -7.86
CA ILE A 823 -10.90 -20.13 -7.78
C ILE A 823 -9.79 -21.09 -8.16
N VAL A 824 -9.13 -20.82 -9.29
CA VAL A 824 -7.93 -21.54 -9.72
C VAL A 824 -6.70 -20.78 -9.26
N LYS A 825 -5.85 -21.46 -8.50
CA LYS A 825 -4.58 -20.94 -8.02
C LYS A 825 -3.45 -21.54 -8.84
N ALA A 826 -2.60 -20.70 -9.42
CA ALA A 826 -1.54 -21.15 -10.31
C ALA A 826 -0.27 -20.30 -10.16
N PHE A 827 0.85 -20.86 -10.59
CA PHE A 827 2.08 -20.12 -10.80
C PHE A 827 2.32 -19.93 -12.29
N LEU A 828 2.72 -18.72 -12.68
CA LEU A 828 3.00 -18.35 -14.07
C LEU A 828 4.30 -17.53 -14.13
N PRO A 829 5.29 -17.93 -14.95
CA PRO A 829 6.46 -17.09 -15.20
C PRO A 829 6.05 -15.72 -15.71
N VAL A 830 6.65 -14.67 -15.18
CA VAL A 830 6.26 -13.27 -15.53
C VAL A 830 6.49 -13.00 -17.01
N ILE A 831 7.54 -13.55 -17.60
CA ILE A 831 7.82 -13.39 -19.04
C ILE A 831 6.69 -13.94 -19.93
N GLU A 832 5.99 -14.97 -19.49
CA GLU A 832 4.86 -15.58 -20.20
C GLU A 832 3.51 -14.93 -19.82
N SER A 833 3.53 -13.97 -18.90
CA SER A 833 2.31 -13.29 -18.42
C SER A 833 1.81 -12.21 -19.35
N PHE A 834 2.64 -11.72 -20.26
CA PHE A 834 2.25 -10.67 -21.21
C PHE A 834 1.17 -11.18 -22.17
N GLY A 835 0.03 -10.46 -22.21
CA GLY A 835 -1.13 -10.87 -22.98
C GLY A 835 -1.89 -12.08 -22.40
N PHE A 836 -1.53 -12.60 -21.23
CA PHE A 836 -2.22 -13.73 -20.60
C PHE A 836 -3.68 -13.45 -20.33
N GLU A 837 -4.03 -12.27 -19.83
CA GLU A 837 -5.42 -11.90 -19.54
C GLU A 837 -6.28 -11.84 -20.81
N THR A 838 -5.71 -11.34 -21.91
CA THR A 838 -6.38 -11.31 -23.21
C THR A 838 -6.68 -12.71 -23.74
N ASP A 839 -5.69 -13.60 -23.69
CA ASP A 839 -5.85 -15.01 -24.08
C ASP A 839 -6.87 -15.73 -23.19
N LEU A 840 -6.81 -15.48 -21.89
CA LEU A 840 -7.73 -16.07 -20.92
C LEU A 840 -9.17 -15.66 -21.25
N ARG A 841 -9.43 -14.39 -21.46
CA ARG A 841 -10.76 -13.85 -21.81
C ARG A 841 -11.24 -14.39 -23.14
N TYR A 842 -10.37 -14.47 -24.14
CA TYR A 842 -10.73 -15.03 -25.45
C TYR A 842 -11.22 -16.47 -25.35
N HIS A 843 -10.48 -17.32 -24.62
CA HIS A 843 -10.83 -18.74 -24.49
C HIS A 843 -12.00 -19.02 -23.52
N THR A 844 -12.31 -18.09 -22.62
CA THR A 844 -13.39 -18.19 -21.63
C THR A 844 -14.59 -17.31 -21.96
N GLN A 845 -14.63 -16.69 -23.15
CA GLN A 845 -15.69 -15.75 -23.53
C GLN A 845 -15.91 -14.62 -22.53
N GLY A 846 -14.85 -14.14 -21.90
CA GLY A 846 -14.88 -13.07 -20.90
C GLY A 846 -15.38 -13.48 -19.51
N GLN A 847 -15.60 -14.77 -19.26
CA GLN A 847 -16.15 -15.24 -17.96
C GLN A 847 -15.09 -15.45 -16.89
N ALA A 848 -13.82 -15.54 -17.25
CA ALA A 848 -12.73 -15.66 -16.30
C ALA A 848 -12.05 -14.31 -16.07
N PHE A 849 -11.69 -14.05 -14.82
CA PHE A 849 -10.95 -12.89 -14.38
C PHE A 849 -9.73 -13.31 -13.59
N SER A 850 -8.58 -12.74 -13.89
CA SER A 850 -7.32 -13.10 -13.24
C SER A 850 -6.65 -11.92 -12.55
N LEU A 851 -6.00 -12.20 -11.43
CA LEU A 851 -5.08 -11.28 -10.77
C LEU A 851 -3.75 -11.98 -10.56
N SER A 852 -2.68 -11.29 -10.94
CA SER A 852 -1.32 -11.80 -10.87
C SER A 852 -0.48 -10.93 -9.96
N VAL A 853 0.30 -11.55 -9.08
CA VAL A 853 1.18 -10.86 -8.16
C VAL A 853 2.50 -11.61 -8.04
N PHE A 854 3.61 -10.89 -7.91
CA PHE A 854 4.91 -11.51 -7.68
C PHE A 854 4.90 -12.38 -6.43
N ASP A 855 5.40 -13.62 -6.55
CA ASP A 855 5.50 -14.58 -5.46
C ASP A 855 6.95 -14.95 -5.14
N HIS A 856 7.66 -15.53 -6.09
CA HIS A 856 9.02 -16.01 -5.88
C HIS A 856 9.87 -15.99 -7.16
N TRP A 857 11.15 -16.24 -6.99
CA TRP A 857 12.09 -16.45 -8.06
C TRP A 857 12.27 -17.95 -8.32
N ALA A 858 12.31 -18.35 -9.58
CA ALA A 858 12.55 -19.72 -9.98
C ALA A 858 13.67 -19.79 -11.02
N ILE A 859 14.42 -20.91 -11.02
CA ILE A 859 15.49 -21.12 -11.99
C ILE A 859 14.88 -21.35 -13.38
N VAL A 860 15.39 -20.62 -14.37
CA VAL A 860 15.00 -20.82 -15.77
C VAL A 860 15.44 -22.19 -16.24
N PRO A 861 14.58 -23.00 -16.88
CA PRO A 861 14.96 -24.29 -17.43
C PRO A 861 15.99 -24.15 -18.54
N GLY A 862 17.04 -24.96 -18.50
CA GLY A 862 18.14 -24.99 -19.48
C GLY A 862 19.45 -24.43 -18.97
N ASP A 863 20.50 -24.56 -19.76
CA ASP A 863 21.79 -23.98 -19.46
C ASP A 863 21.85 -22.56 -20.04
N PRO A 864 22.48 -21.61 -19.37
CA PRO A 864 22.74 -20.28 -19.95
C PRO A 864 23.66 -20.42 -21.16
N PRO A 865 23.50 -19.55 -22.17
CA PRO A 865 24.28 -19.58 -23.39
C PRO A 865 25.77 -19.37 -23.15
#